data_e2f3b03d2093460911e01f4b1d04e90b
#
_entry.id   e2f3b03d2093460911e01f4b1d04e90b
#
_cell.length_a   1.000
_cell.length_b   1.000
_cell.length_c   1.000
_cell.angle_alpha   90.00
_cell.angle_beta   90.00
_cell.angle_gamma   90.00
#
_symmetry.space_group_name_H-M   'P 1'
#
loop_
_entity.id
_entity.type
_entity.pdbx_description
1 polymer ?
#
loop_
_entity_poly.entity_id
_entity_poly.type
_entity_poly.pdbx_seq_one_letter_code
_entity_poly.pdbx_strand_id
1 'polypeptide(L)'
;MIGSAAVAGSAVALGAGGPLTGSGTAWAAPRGPGGSGSLAERLARAAAPRWRRMPGDWKDGPFLANGLLGVNVYRGATANSLKVMVSHNQVQDQRPQWAATYGYSRLPIGHFDLTLAGEVTDVDWTLDIWDAELRGTVTTTRGSVRFSMLVHNARTALLISTRPSAGEESAAWSFTWMSATSPRTKGKPADYTGNPDPRTGSTGATHYVEQPLIAGGGWTTAWRERRVGTGRLLAAHIVYRHPDDLSKTTELAVAEVARTLAEDPDDLVREHRGWWNRFYERSLLSVPDKRLQHFYWIQLYKAACATRADGPSMSEWGPWYPETGGSWTAVWWNLNVQIATWLIQGSNHLELDSVTSTFKSFEKNLPLSLPPEIPNEEIYALSHPSDWTLRPGAHTVGVPGTSTKTDNNGNLIWAMHNVWLSYRHTMDIRIVRDVLYPILVKAVNYYDHFLYEGGDGKLHLPLTRSPEYADAVDCTYDLSLLRWGCATLLDCLRILRTDNPRAGRWREILRRLVDYPRGADGVLIGAGVPLADSHRHFSHMLWLYPLHELTWDRPADRDIMRTTFDHWTQDRSLWAGYSYAAASSMASRMGRPEDALDFLTTFTGNLFDESYMDCYMTANTMYAEDTNLGIESPLTTAQSILDMGMQSHGGVVRVFPSVSRRWPDVSFQALRAQGAFLVDADRADGRTRWVRVHSEAGAPLVLQHGIAGAIDVRDGHGRRLRYRETGPGRIEIPLGRDETAVVAPRGSHPELRPRDVPAVGDAKPWGLPD
;
A
#
# COMPACT_ATOMS: atom_id res chain seq x y z
N MET A 1 -22.34 10.15 -20.82
CA MET A 1 -21.46 10.28 -22.00
C MET A 1 -20.18 10.97 -21.54
N ILE A 2 -19.13 10.20 -21.30
CA ILE A 2 -17.78 10.74 -21.08
C ILE A 2 -16.88 9.92 -22.00
N GLY A 3 -16.33 10.63 -23.00
CA GLY A 3 -15.52 10.05 -24.05
C GLY A 3 -14.10 9.73 -23.56
N SER A 4 -13.60 8.62 -24.03
CA SER A 4 -12.21 8.19 -23.87
C SER A 4 -11.30 9.09 -24.70
N ALA A 5 -10.37 9.79 -24.07
CA ALA A 5 -9.28 10.47 -24.75
C ALA A 5 -8.11 9.51 -24.92
N ALA A 6 -7.82 9.13 -26.16
CA ALA A 6 -6.62 8.41 -26.53
C ALA A 6 -5.43 9.37 -26.57
N VAL A 7 -4.37 9.08 -25.81
CA VAL A 7 -3.10 9.79 -25.89
C VAL A 7 -2.25 9.10 -26.97
N ALA A 8 -1.98 9.80 -28.06
CA ALA A 8 -1.06 9.37 -29.10
C ALA A 8 0.38 9.60 -28.67
N GLY A 9 1.15 8.53 -28.50
CA GLY A 9 2.59 8.57 -28.29
C GLY A 9 3.34 8.48 -29.61
N SER A 10 4.23 9.43 -29.85
CA SER A 10 5.08 9.54 -31.03
C SER A 10 6.12 8.41 -31.09
N ALA A 11 6.12 7.66 -32.18
CA ALA A 11 7.12 6.65 -32.49
C ALA A 11 8.39 7.31 -33.07
N VAL A 12 9.53 7.00 -32.50
CA VAL A 12 10.85 7.24 -33.11
C VAL A 12 11.32 5.92 -33.70
N ALA A 13 11.48 5.92 -35.04
CA ALA A 13 12.02 4.79 -35.77
C ALA A 13 13.54 4.70 -35.65
N LEU A 14 14.06 3.50 -35.35
CA LEU A 14 15.47 3.17 -35.52
C LEU A 14 15.63 1.78 -36.19
N GLY A 15 16.32 1.81 -37.26
CA GLY A 15 17.18 0.92 -37.97
C GLY A 15 16.95 -0.60 -38.02
N ALA A 16 16.83 -1.08 -39.26
CA ALA A 16 16.79 -2.47 -39.65
C ALA A 16 18.09 -3.23 -39.32
N GLY A 17 17.95 -4.47 -38.82
CA GLY A 17 19.03 -5.46 -38.68
C GLY A 17 18.48 -6.87 -38.78
N GLY A 18 19.04 -7.65 -39.67
CA GLY A 18 18.85 -8.94 -40.22
C GLY A 18 18.16 -10.11 -39.50
N PRO A 19 17.86 -11.22 -40.20
CA PRO A 19 16.99 -12.29 -39.70
C PRO A 19 17.71 -13.19 -38.68
N LEU A 20 17.19 -13.25 -37.47
CA LEU A 20 17.55 -14.26 -36.47
C LEU A 20 16.61 -15.46 -36.59
N THR A 21 17.11 -16.55 -37.13
CA THR A 21 16.50 -17.88 -37.02
C THR A 21 16.64 -18.37 -35.58
N GLY A 22 15.65 -18.11 -34.75
CA GLY A 22 15.59 -18.57 -33.36
C GLY A 22 14.48 -19.60 -33.17
N SER A 23 14.84 -20.79 -32.79
CA SER A 23 13.97 -21.87 -32.32
C SER A 23 13.05 -21.37 -31.19
N GLY A 24 11.73 -21.37 -31.40
CA GLY A 24 10.71 -20.82 -30.51
C GLY A 24 10.80 -21.31 -29.06
N THR A 25 11.22 -20.42 -28.19
CA THR A 25 11.07 -20.55 -26.74
C THR A 25 9.84 -19.75 -26.32
N ALA A 26 8.98 -20.34 -25.48
CA ALA A 26 7.74 -19.68 -25.00
C ALA A 26 8.05 -18.55 -24.01
N TRP A 27 8.80 -17.67 -24.12
CA TRP A 27 9.35 -16.49 -23.43
C TRP A 27 10.86 -16.58 -23.31
N ALA A 28 11.54 -15.54 -23.74
CA ALA A 28 12.99 -15.47 -23.60
C ALA A 28 13.40 -15.67 -22.13
N ALA A 29 14.30 -16.60 -21.88
CA ALA A 29 14.85 -16.82 -20.56
C ALA A 29 15.46 -15.50 -20.01
N PRO A 30 15.37 -15.21 -18.70
CA PRO A 30 16.04 -14.07 -18.11
C PRO A 30 17.54 -14.22 -18.35
N ARG A 31 18.23 -13.09 -18.51
CA ARG A 31 19.69 -13.07 -18.47
C ARG A 31 20.12 -13.61 -17.11
N GLY A 32 20.98 -14.62 -17.08
CA GLY A 32 21.48 -15.20 -15.84
C GLY A 32 22.23 -14.15 -14.96
N PRO A 33 22.50 -14.45 -13.68
CA PRO A 33 23.06 -13.50 -12.70
C PRO A 33 24.50 -13.02 -12.95
N GLY A 34 24.99 -13.07 -14.16
CA GLY A 34 26.35 -12.67 -14.55
C GLY A 34 26.45 -11.48 -15.51
N GLY A 35 25.40 -10.69 -15.72
CA GLY A 35 25.41 -9.54 -16.62
C GLY A 35 25.39 -8.20 -15.89
N SER A 36 25.80 -7.13 -16.55
CA SER A 36 25.93 -5.73 -16.12
C SER A 36 24.58 -5.05 -15.82
N GLY A 37 23.65 -5.68 -15.07
CA GLY A 37 22.36 -5.10 -14.70
C GLY A 37 22.49 -3.90 -13.76
N SER A 38 21.45 -3.02 -13.73
CA SER A 38 21.41 -1.87 -12.82
C SER A 38 21.46 -2.33 -11.35
N LEU A 39 21.77 -1.40 -10.44
CA LEU A 39 21.74 -1.71 -9.01
C LEU A 39 20.34 -2.12 -8.57
N ALA A 40 19.30 -1.46 -9.10
CA ALA A 40 17.89 -1.80 -8.83
C ALA A 40 17.56 -3.25 -9.23
N GLU A 41 18.00 -3.66 -10.44
CA GLU A 41 17.81 -5.04 -10.88
C GLU A 41 18.47 -6.05 -9.94
N ARG A 42 19.71 -5.80 -9.53
CA ARG A 42 20.43 -6.71 -8.62
C ARG A 42 19.72 -6.82 -7.27
N LEU A 43 19.29 -5.69 -6.69
CA LEU A 43 18.59 -5.67 -5.40
C LEU A 43 17.23 -6.35 -5.46
N ALA A 44 16.43 -6.08 -6.51
CA ALA A 44 15.12 -6.71 -6.69
C ALA A 44 15.24 -8.22 -6.93
N ARG A 45 16.19 -8.67 -7.76
CA ARG A 45 16.40 -10.11 -7.99
C ARG A 45 16.96 -10.84 -6.77
N ALA A 46 17.76 -10.17 -5.95
CA ALA A 46 18.23 -10.73 -4.68
C ALA A 46 17.09 -10.92 -3.67
N ALA A 47 16.06 -10.05 -3.74
CA ALA A 47 14.89 -10.11 -2.88
C ALA A 47 13.83 -11.14 -3.32
N ALA A 48 14.01 -11.81 -4.48
CA ALA A 48 13.04 -12.73 -5.04
C ALA A 48 12.70 -13.88 -4.08
N PRO A 49 11.41 -14.04 -3.67
CA PRO A 49 10.99 -15.18 -2.86
C PRO A 49 11.10 -16.49 -3.61
N ARG A 50 11.36 -17.58 -2.88
CA ARG A 50 11.62 -18.92 -3.46
C ARG A 50 10.81 -19.99 -2.76
N TRP A 51 10.39 -21.00 -3.51
CA TRP A 51 9.67 -22.18 -3.02
C TRP A 51 10.37 -23.45 -3.46
N ARG A 52 10.77 -24.27 -2.48
CA ARG A 52 11.28 -25.62 -2.63
C ARG A 52 10.32 -26.66 -2.06
N ARG A 53 9.24 -26.20 -1.46
CA ARG A 53 8.12 -27.00 -0.97
C ARG A 53 6.82 -26.46 -1.54
N MET A 54 5.88 -27.36 -1.83
CA MET A 54 4.54 -26.99 -2.31
C MET A 54 3.84 -26.16 -1.25
N PRO A 55 3.45 -24.89 -1.55
CA PRO A 55 2.66 -24.08 -0.64
C PRO A 55 1.28 -24.69 -0.42
N GLY A 56 0.78 -24.61 0.84
CA GLY A 56 -0.48 -25.19 1.24
C GLY A 56 -1.69 -24.35 0.87
N ASP A 57 -1.59 -23.07 1.02
CA ASP A 57 -2.66 -22.10 0.80
C ASP A 57 -2.12 -20.70 0.43
N TRP A 58 -2.98 -19.68 0.48
CA TRP A 58 -2.62 -18.30 0.17
C TRP A 58 -1.52 -17.70 1.10
N LYS A 59 -1.39 -18.20 2.33
CA LYS A 59 -0.41 -17.72 3.32
C LYS A 59 1.02 -18.03 2.90
N ASP A 60 1.18 -19.14 2.21
CA ASP A 60 2.48 -19.63 1.78
C ASP A 60 2.74 -19.37 0.30
N GLY A 61 1.69 -19.31 -0.51
CA GLY A 61 1.77 -19.32 -1.97
C GLY A 61 2.29 -17.99 -2.56
N PRO A 62 2.98 -18.03 -3.70
CA PRO A 62 3.33 -16.83 -4.45
C PRO A 62 2.09 -16.09 -4.92
N PHE A 63 2.24 -14.77 -5.09
CA PHE A 63 1.17 -13.87 -5.48
C PHE A 63 1.60 -12.95 -6.62
N LEU A 64 0.67 -12.65 -7.54
CA LEU A 64 0.84 -11.74 -8.66
C LEU A 64 -0.38 -10.83 -8.77
N ALA A 65 -0.20 -9.59 -9.23
CA ALA A 65 -1.33 -8.71 -9.52
C ALA A 65 -0.91 -7.45 -10.31
N ASN A 66 -1.92 -6.63 -10.68
CA ASN A 66 -1.72 -5.38 -11.41
C ASN A 66 -2.58 -4.21 -10.91
N GLY A 67 -3.04 -4.26 -9.66
CA GLY A 67 -3.95 -3.27 -9.07
C GLY A 67 -5.44 -3.64 -9.22
N LEU A 68 -5.79 -4.48 -10.18
CA LEU A 68 -7.16 -4.95 -10.43
C LEU A 68 -7.28 -6.47 -10.29
N LEU A 69 -6.61 -7.20 -11.17
CA LEU A 69 -6.59 -8.65 -11.17
C LEU A 69 -5.48 -9.15 -10.26
N GLY A 70 -5.80 -10.07 -9.36
CA GLY A 70 -4.87 -10.73 -8.46
C GLY A 70 -4.96 -12.26 -8.56
N VAL A 71 -3.83 -12.92 -8.36
CA VAL A 71 -3.76 -14.38 -8.27
C VAL A 71 -2.84 -14.82 -7.14
N ASN A 72 -3.17 -15.97 -6.54
CA ASN A 72 -2.32 -16.73 -5.63
C ASN A 72 -2.16 -18.16 -6.17
N VAL A 73 -0.98 -18.75 -5.97
CA VAL A 73 -0.68 -20.09 -6.50
C VAL A 73 -0.26 -21.02 -5.37
N TYR A 74 -0.97 -22.14 -5.22
CA TYR A 74 -0.72 -23.13 -4.19
C TYR A 74 -1.27 -24.50 -4.57
N ARG A 75 -1.22 -25.46 -3.66
CA ARG A 75 -1.71 -26.83 -3.86
C ARG A 75 -3.18 -26.85 -4.26
N GLY A 76 -3.53 -27.65 -5.25
CA GLY A 76 -4.91 -27.93 -5.60
C GLY A 76 -5.57 -28.95 -4.65
N ALA A 77 -6.78 -29.38 -5.00
CA ALA A 77 -7.56 -30.28 -4.17
C ALA A 77 -7.00 -31.72 -4.12
N THR A 78 -6.18 -32.11 -5.07
CA THR A 78 -5.61 -33.46 -5.20
C THR A 78 -4.07 -33.40 -5.23
N ALA A 79 -3.42 -34.54 -4.94
CA ALA A 79 -1.95 -34.63 -4.93
C ALA A 79 -1.30 -34.35 -6.30
N ASN A 80 -2.09 -34.40 -7.38
CA ASN A 80 -1.65 -34.13 -8.76
C ASN A 80 -2.22 -32.83 -9.31
N SER A 81 -2.51 -31.84 -8.46
CA SER A 81 -3.06 -30.56 -8.93
C SER A 81 -2.43 -29.33 -8.30
N LEU A 82 -2.37 -28.26 -9.10
CA LEU A 82 -2.05 -26.89 -8.71
C LEU A 82 -3.29 -26.02 -8.84
N LYS A 83 -3.49 -25.10 -7.89
CA LYS A 83 -4.55 -24.08 -7.92
C LYS A 83 -3.96 -22.70 -8.19
N VAL A 84 -4.58 -21.96 -9.08
CA VAL A 84 -4.35 -20.54 -9.31
C VAL A 84 -5.64 -19.79 -8.97
N MET A 85 -5.76 -19.35 -7.72
CA MET A 85 -6.91 -18.57 -7.27
C MET A 85 -6.92 -17.22 -7.97
N VAL A 86 -8.07 -16.80 -8.53
CA VAL A 86 -8.23 -15.50 -9.21
C VAL A 86 -9.23 -14.63 -8.49
N SER A 87 -8.94 -13.34 -8.44
CA SER A 87 -9.78 -12.32 -7.80
C SER A 87 -9.64 -10.98 -8.51
N HIS A 88 -10.62 -10.08 -8.34
CA HIS A 88 -10.61 -8.77 -8.97
C HIS A 88 -11.12 -7.70 -7.98
N ASN A 89 -10.37 -6.60 -7.83
CA ASN A 89 -10.65 -5.56 -6.83
C ASN A 89 -12.03 -4.90 -6.97
N GLN A 90 -12.56 -4.80 -8.17
CA GLN A 90 -13.83 -4.13 -8.42
C GLN A 90 -15.05 -5.07 -8.42
N VAL A 91 -14.84 -6.39 -8.36
CA VAL A 91 -15.96 -7.36 -8.35
C VAL A 91 -16.62 -7.35 -6.98
N GLN A 92 -17.76 -6.70 -6.89
CA GLN A 92 -18.52 -6.48 -5.67
C GLN A 92 -20.01 -6.77 -5.86
N ASP A 93 -20.74 -7.00 -4.76
CA ASP A 93 -22.16 -7.41 -4.74
C ASP A 93 -23.13 -6.37 -5.30
N GLN A 94 -22.92 -5.08 -5.03
CA GLN A 94 -23.68 -3.93 -5.54
C GLN A 94 -25.12 -3.77 -4.98
N ARG A 95 -25.43 -4.29 -3.79
CA ARG A 95 -26.74 -4.20 -3.14
C ARG A 95 -26.71 -3.27 -1.92
N PRO A 96 -27.05 -1.99 -2.06
CA PRO A 96 -26.84 -0.95 -1.03
C PRO A 96 -27.74 -1.05 0.21
N GLN A 97 -28.73 -1.92 0.22
CA GLN A 97 -29.63 -2.10 1.37
C GLN A 97 -28.93 -2.74 2.59
N TRP A 98 -27.72 -3.28 2.44
CA TRP A 98 -26.90 -3.76 3.53
C TRP A 98 -25.62 -2.92 3.67
N ALA A 99 -24.98 -3.00 4.83
CA ALA A 99 -23.66 -2.41 5.04
C ALA A 99 -22.65 -2.90 3.97
N ALA A 100 -21.61 -2.12 3.67
CA ALA A 100 -20.65 -2.42 2.60
C ALA A 100 -20.02 -3.82 2.72
N THR A 101 -19.90 -4.39 3.93
CA THR A 101 -19.41 -5.73 4.18
C THR A 101 -20.25 -6.85 3.56
N TYR A 102 -21.51 -6.56 3.22
CA TYR A 102 -22.41 -7.44 2.47
C TYR A 102 -22.87 -6.79 1.18
N GLY A 103 -23.36 -5.55 1.27
CA GLY A 103 -23.94 -4.83 0.14
C GLY A 103 -22.94 -4.49 -0.96
N TYR A 104 -21.68 -4.28 -0.60
CA TYR A 104 -20.57 -4.04 -1.52
C TYR A 104 -19.41 -5.00 -1.25
N SER A 105 -19.70 -6.15 -0.66
CA SER A 105 -18.71 -7.20 -0.42
C SER A 105 -17.98 -7.56 -1.71
N ARG A 106 -16.66 -7.70 -1.61
CA ARG A 106 -15.90 -8.40 -2.65
C ARG A 106 -16.38 -9.83 -2.77
N LEU A 107 -16.59 -10.29 -4.00
CA LEU A 107 -17.12 -11.61 -4.30
C LEU A 107 -16.02 -12.52 -4.85
N PRO A 108 -16.04 -13.81 -4.48
CA PRO A 108 -15.16 -14.81 -5.08
C PRO A 108 -15.48 -15.00 -6.56
N ILE A 109 -14.45 -15.28 -7.36
CA ILE A 109 -14.58 -15.50 -8.80
C ILE A 109 -14.41 -16.98 -9.10
N GLY A 110 -13.29 -17.56 -8.69
CA GLY A 110 -12.94 -18.95 -8.95
C GLY A 110 -11.43 -19.15 -9.04
N HIS A 111 -11.04 -20.27 -9.58
CA HIS A 111 -9.64 -20.63 -9.74
C HIS A 111 -9.40 -21.48 -10.99
N PHE A 112 -8.20 -21.38 -11.53
CA PHE A 112 -7.70 -22.32 -12.51
C PHE A 112 -7.01 -23.49 -11.80
N ASP A 113 -7.29 -24.72 -12.23
CA ASP A 113 -6.61 -25.93 -11.78
C ASP A 113 -5.74 -26.47 -12.92
N LEU A 114 -4.44 -26.68 -12.64
CA LEU A 114 -3.59 -27.50 -13.49
C LEU A 114 -3.65 -28.94 -12.97
N THR A 115 -4.29 -29.81 -13.72
CA THR A 115 -4.29 -31.25 -13.44
C THR A 115 -3.10 -31.90 -14.14
N LEU A 116 -2.28 -32.63 -13.38
CA LEU A 116 -1.06 -33.31 -13.80
C LEU A 116 -1.32 -34.81 -13.97
N ALA A 117 -0.49 -35.48 -14.76
CA ALA A 117 -0.58 -36.94 -14.93
C ALA A 117 -0.04 -37.71 -13.73
N GLY A 118 0.99 -37.20 -13.05
CA GLY A 118 1.59 -37.76 -11.84
C GLY A 118 1.31 -36.94 -10.60
N GLU A 119 1.50 -37.54 -9.43
CA GLU A 119 1.47 -36.84 -8.14
C GLU A 119 2.67 -35.89 -8.01
N VAL A 120 2.48 -34.71 -7.44
CA VAL A 120 3.56 -33.73 -7.22
C VAL A 120 4.51 -34.26 -6.14
N THR A 121 5.78 -34.33 -6.49
CA THR A 121 6.87 -34.76 -5.59
C THR A 121 7.79 -33.62 -5.16
N ASP A 122 7.94 -32.59 -6.00
CA ASP A 122 8.84 -31.47 -5.72
C ASP A 122 8.43 -30.22 -6.50
N VAL A 123 8.82 -29.06 -6.02
CA VAL A 123 8.68 -27.77 -6.70
C VAL A 123 9.97 -26.95 -6.60
N ASP A 124 10.26 -26.22 -7.68
CA ASP A 124 11.33 -25.22 -7.71
C ASP A 124 10.78 -23.95 -8.34
N TRP A 125 10.30 -23.03 -7.51
CA TRP A 125 9.67 -21.81 -7.96
C TRP A 125 10.40 -20.55 -7.48
N THR A 126 10.37 -19.52 -8.29
CA THR A 126 10.88 -18.18 -7.96
C THR A 126 9.87 -17.14 -8.42
N LEU A 127 9.48 -16.25 -7.54
CA LEU A 127 8.77 -15.02 -7.88
C LEU A 127 9.83 -13.95 -8.18
N ASP A 128 10.14 -13.77 -9.46
CA ASP A 128 11.05 -12.72 -9.92
C ASP A 128 10.32 -11.38 -9.86
N ILE A 129 10.51 -10.63 -8.78
CA ILE A 129 9.81 -9.35 -8.58
C ILE A 129 10.28 -8.26 -9.53
N TRP A 130 11.51 -8.32 -10.07
CA TRP A 130 12.01 -7.39 -11.07
C TRP A 130 11.23 -7.46 -12.38
N ASP A 131 10.91 -8.68 -12.81
CA ASP A 131 10.11 -8.94 -14.00
C ASP A 131 8.61 -9.13 -13.68
N ALA A 132 8.25 -9.21 -12.40
CA ALA A 132 6.92 -9.52 -11.88
C ALA A 132 6.33 -10.81 -12.47
N GLU A 133 7.13 -11.85 -12.50
CA GLU A 133 6.80 -13.16 -13.06
C GLU A 133 7.06 -14.29 -12.04
N LEU A 134 6.12 -15.21 -11.92
CA LEU A 134 6.35 -16.48 -11.23
C LEU A 134 6.86 -17.50 -12.25
N ARG A 135 8.03 -18.06 -11.99
CA ARG A 135 8.64 -19.08 -12.84
C ARG A 135 8.98 -20.30 -12.02
N GLY A 136 8.86 -21.47 -12.63
CA GLY A 136 9.30 -22.65 -11.93
C GLY A 136 9.03 -23.96 -12.65
N THR A 137 9.32 -25.01 -11.91
CA THR A 137 9.10 -26.39 -12.30
C THR A 137 8.28 -27.09 -11.21
N VAL A 138 7.32 -27.89 -11.63
CA VAL A 138 6.64 -28.88 -10.81
C VAL A 138 7.16 -30.23 -11.27
N THR A 139 7.72 -31.01 -10.36
CA THR A 139 8.15 -32.39 -10.59
C THR A 139 7.09 -33.35 -10.05
N THR A 140 6.81 -34.38 -10.81
CA THR A 140 5.81 -35.38 -10.45
C THR A 140 6.39 -36.77 -10.50
N THR A 141 5.61 -37.76 -10.08
CA THR A 141 5.96 -39.18 -10.21
C THR A 141 6.06 -39.67 -11.67
N ARG A 142 5.66 -38.85 -12.66
CA ARG A 142 5.64 -39.20 -14.10
C ARG A 142 6.52 -38.35 -14.96
N GLY A 143 6.90 -37.17 -14.50
CA GLY A 143 7.68 -36.24 -15.29
C GLY A 143 7.78 -34.87 -14.62
N SER A 144 7.72 -33.81 -15.42
CA SER A 144 7.72 -32.44 -14.89
C SER A 144 6.98 -31.48 -15.81
N VAL A 145 6.50 -30.37 -15.24
CA VAL A 145 5.95 -29.24 -15.99
C VAL A 145 6.71 -27.98 -15.61
N ARG A 146 7.38 -27.36 -16.60
CA ARG A 146 7.91 -26.00 -16.44
C ARG A 146 6.82 -25.00 -16.75
N PHE A 147 6.77 -23.91 -15.98
CA PHE A 147 5.80 -22.85 -16.20
C PHE A 147 6.40 -21.46 -15.99
N SER A 148 5.78 -20.47 -16.61
CA SER A 148 5.91 -19.04 -16.30
C SER A 148 4.52 -18.44 -16.25
N MET A 149 4.29 -17.55 -15.30
CA MET A 149 3.01 -16.93 -15.08
C MET A 149 3.19 -15.44 -14.79
N LEU A 150 2.33 -14.60 -15.35
CA LEU A 150 2.25 -13.17 -15.02
C LEU A 150 0.80 -12.68 -15.09
N VAL A 151 0.52 -11.65 -14.29
CA VAL A 151 -0.66 -10.79 -14.47
C VAL A 151 -0.18 -9.54 -15.19
N HIS A 152 -0.65 -9.31 -16.41
CA HIS A 152 -0.13 -8.25 -17.28
C HIS A 152 -0.35 -6.86 -16.66
N ASN A 153 0.69 -6.02 -16.66
CA ASN A 153 0.68 -4.74 -15.93
C ASN A 153 -0.42 -3.76 -16.36
N ALA A 154 -0.81 -3.76 -17.64
CA ALA A 154 -1.76 -2.81 -18.23
C ALA A 154 -3.10 -3.44 -18.63
N ARG A 155 -3.28 -4.74 -18.43
CA ARG A 155 -4.49 -5.48 -18.85
C ARG A 155 -4.96 -6.39 -17.73
N THR A 156 -6.25 -6.59 -17.60
CA THR A 156 -6.80 -7.61 -16.67
C THR A 156 -6.63 -9.01 -17.24
N ALA A 157 -5.39 -9.35 -17.60
CA ALA A 157 -5.00 -10.59 -18.27
C ALA A 157 -4.05 -11.42 -17.40
N LEU A 158 -4.42 -12.67 -17.18
CA LEU A 158 -3.53 -13.71 -16.65
C LEU A 158 -2.95 -14.49 -17.84
N LEU A 159 -1.62 -14.54 -17.92
CA LEU A 159 -0.89 -15.31 -18.92
C LEU A 159 -0.11 -16.43 -18.24
N ILE A 160 -0.30 -17.67 -18.69
CA ILE A 160 0.42 -18.84 -18.19
C ILE A 160 1.00 -19.63 -19.36
N SER A 161 2.33 -19.72 -19.38
CA SER A 161 3.04 -20.59 -20.31
C SER A 161 3.41 -21.89 -19.60
N THR A 162 3.12 -23.04 -20.20
CA THR A 162 3.47 -24.36 -19.67
C THR A 162 4.21 -25.19 -20.70
N ARG A 163 5.19 -25.98 -20.21
CA ARG A 163 5.96 -26.94 -21.00
C ARG A 163 6.03 -28.27 -20.24
N PRO A 164 5.16 -29.23 -20.56
CA PRO A 164 5.26 -30.55 -19.99
C PRO A 164 6.45 -31.33 -20.59
N SER A 165 7.10 -32.13 -19.77
CA SER A 165 8.04 -33.16 -20.23
C SER A 165 7.29 -34.44 -20.66
N ALA A 166 8.05 -35.43 -21.17
CA ALA A 166 7.54 -36.76 -21.37
C ALA A 166 6.89 -37.32 -20.07
N GLY A 167 5.70 -37.90 -20.19
CA GLY A 167 4.89 -38.38 -19.07
C GLY A 167 3.92 -37.37 -18.48
N GLU A 168 4.00 -36.08 -18.82
CA GLU A 168 3.08 -35.03 -18.40
C GLU A 168 2.37 -34.34 -19.59
N GLU A 169 2.35 -34.96 -20.77
CA GLU A 169 1.73 -34.37 -21.97
C GLU A 169 0.22 -34.14 -21.82
N SER A 170 -0.43 -34.86 -20.92
CA SER A 170 -1.86 -34.73 -20.61
C SER A 170 -2.17 -33.66 -19.60
N ALA A 171 -1.15 -32.96 -19.04
CA ALA A 171 -1.39 -31.84 -18.12
C ALA A 171 -2.31 -30.79 -18.76
N ALA A 172 -3.36 -30.39 -18.07
CA ALA A 172 -4.41 -29.53 -18.64
C ALA A 172 -4.93 -28.52 -17.61
N TRP A 173 -5.29 -27.33 -18.11
CA TRP A 173 -5.95 -26.30 -17.31
C TRP A 173 -7.47 -26.43 -17.40
N SER A 174 -8.14 -26.26 -16.29
CA SER A 174 -9.59 -26.10 -16.19
C SER A 174 -9.92 -24.93 -15.28
N PHE A 175 -11.10 -24.33 -15.41
CA PHE A 175 -11.58 -23.26 -14.53
C PHE A 175 -12.76 -23.75 -13.71
N THR A 176 -12.67 -23.54 -12.40
CA THR A 176 -13.71 -23.84 -11.42
C THR A 176 -14.22 -22.53 -10.85
N TRP A 177 -15.50 -22.22 -11.06
CA TRP A 177 -16.13 -21.02 -10.48
C TRP A 177 -16.47 -21.22 -9.00
N MET A 178 -16.56 -20.14 -8.26
CA MET A 178 -16.99 -20.09 -6.86
C MET A 178 -18.33 -19.34 -6.75
N SER A 179 -19.14 -19.73 -5.75
CA SER A 179 -20.43 -19.07 -5.49
C SER A 179 -20.24 -17.57 -5.23
N ALA A 180 -20.95 -16.74 -5.98
CA ALA A 180 -20.92 -15.26 -5.87
C ALA A 180 -21.69 -14.77 -4.64
N THR A 181 -21.20 -15.12 -3.47
CA THR A 181 -21.76 -14.80 -2.16
C THR A 181 -20.68 -14.14 -1.30
N SER A 182 -21.04 -13.16 -0.48
CA SER A 182 -20.09 -12.59 0.48
C SER A 182 -19.49 -13.70 1.35
N PRO A 183 -18.18 -13.80 1.46
CA PRO A 183 -17.53 -14.80 2.32
C PRO A 183 -17.69 -14.47 3.82
N ARG A 184 -18.09 -13.24 4.14
CA ARG A 184 -18.30 -12.81 5.53
C ARG A 184 -19.45 -13.57 6.16
N THR A 185 -19.23 -14.12 7.35
CA THR A 185 -20.26 -14.83 8.15
C THR A 185 -20.73 -14.01 9.34
N LYS A 186 -19.85 -13.17 9.91
CA LYS A 186 -20.14 -12.35 11.11
C LYS A 186 -21.15 -11.25 10.80
N GLY A 187 -22.31 -11.28 11.46
CA GLY A 187 -23.37 -10.29 11.29
C GLY A 187 -24.09 -10.41 9.95
N LYS A 188 -24.21 -11.62 9.42
CA LYS A 188 -24.92 -11.88 8.15
C LYS A 188 -26.40 -11.50 8.30
N PRO A 189 -26.94 -10.60 7.44
CA PRO A 189 -28.35 -10.27 7.46
C PRO A 189 -29.19 -11.52 7.13
N ALA A 190 -30.34 -11.67 7.81
CA ALA A 190 -31.19 -12.88 7.65
C ALA A 190 -31.77 -13.02 6.23
N ASP A 191 -31.97 -11.91 5.54
CA ASP A 191 -32.49 -11.81 4.17
C ASP A 191 -31.38 -11.77 3.09
N TYR A 192 -30.09 -11.84 3.49
CA TYR A 192 -29.00 -11.87 2.52
C TYR A 192 -28.91 -13.21 1.83
N THR A 193 -29.04 -13.21 0.51
CA THR A 193 -28.86 -14.37 -0.37
C THR A 193 -27.67 -14.18 -1.29
N GLY A 194 -27.04 -15.27 -1.74
CA GLY A 194 -26.02 -15.24 -2.79
C GLY A 194 -26.60 -14.79 -4.13
N ASN A 195 -25.72 -14.39 -5.03
CA ASN A 195 -26.11 -14.15 -6.43
C ASN A 195 -26.41 -15.50 -7.12
N PRO A 196 -27.12 -15.50 -8.26
CA PRO A 196 -27.42 -16.72 -9.00
C PRO A 196 -26.14 -17.45 -9.45
N ASP A 197 -26.26 -18.74 -9.69
CA ASP A 197 -25.18 -19.53 -10.27
C ASP A 197 -24.81 -18.98 -11.66
N PRO A 198 -23.53 -19.05 -12.04
CA PRO A 198 -23.07 -18.56 -13.34
C PRO A 198 -23.52 -19.47 -14.50
N ARG A 199 -23.46 -18.91 -15.69
CA ARG A 199 -23.63 -19.64 -16.94
C ARG A 199 -22.28 -19.94 -17.54
N THR A 200 -22.11 -21.16 -18.05
CA THR A 200 -20.89 -21.56 -18.76
C THR A 200 -21.16 -21.63 -20.26
N GLY A 201 -20.16 -21.29 -21.05
CA GLY A 201 -20.29 -21.35 -22.51
C GLY A 201 -18.95 -21.29 -23.22
N SER A 202 -19.03 -21.27 -24.57
CA SER A 202 -17.86 -21.15 -25.43
C SER A 202 -18.23 -20.38 -26.71
N THR A 203 -17.30 -19.56 -27.19
CA THR A 203 -17.35 -18.93 -28.50
C THR A 203 -16.11 -19.35 -29.28
N GLY A 204 -16.31 -20.22 -30.28
CA GLY A 204 -15.21 -20.88 -30.96
C GLY A 204 -14.38 -21.70 -29.95
N ALA A 205 -13.08 -21.42 -29.85
CA ALA A 205 -12.18 -22.08 -28.92
C ALA A 205 -12.00 -21.33 -27.58
N THR A 206 -12.72 -20.23 -27.36
CA THR A 206 -12.67 -19.46 -26.12
C THR A 206 -13.79 -19.89 -25.20
N HIS A 207 -13.45 -20.43 -24.03
CA HIS A 207 -14.37 -20.77 -22.96
C HIS A 207 -14.67 -19.56 -22.08
N TYR A 208 -15.85 -19.52 -21.47
CA TYR A 208 -16.19 -18.49 -20.50
C TYR A 208 -17.16 -18.98 -19.42
N VAL A 209 -17.11 -18.27 -18.28
CA VAL A 209 -18.08 -18.31 -17.19
C VAL A 209 -18.63 -16.90 -17.01
N GLU A 210 -19.93 -16.76 -17.20
CA GLU A 210 -20.68 -15.51 -17.09
C GLU A 210 -21.45 -15.49 -15.77
N GLN A 211 -21.07 -14.61 -14.84
CA GLN A 211 -21.68 -14.48 -13.53
C GLN A 211 -22.61 -13.26 -13.48
N PRO A 212 -23.93 -13.45 -13.41
CA PRO A 212 -24.89 -12.37 -13.21
C PRO A 212 -24.91 -11.92 -11.75
N LEU A 213 -25.19 -10.62 -11.54
CA LEU A 213 -25.50 -10.05 -10.23
C LEU A 213 -27.01 -9.78 -10.11
N ILE A 214 -27.59 -9.99 -8.93
CA ILE A 214 -28.95 -9.58 -8.61
C ILE A 214 -29.15 -8.09 -8.84
N ALA A 215 -28.12 -7.29 -8.52
CA ALA A 215 -28.13 -5.83 -8.70
C ALA A 215 -28.04 -5.36 -10.17
N GLY A 216 -27.93 -6.29 -11.12
CA GLY A 216 -27.69 -6.04 -12.54
C GLY A 216 -26.19 -6.08 -12.90
N GLY A 217 -25.90 -6.27 -14.18
CA GLY A 217 -24.53 -6.48 -14.64
C GLY A 217 -23.90 -7.77 -14.14
N GLY A 218 -22.59 -7.78 -13.99
CA GLY A 218 -21.83 -8.92 -13.49
C GLY A 218 -20.43 -8.97 -14.05
N TRP A 219 -19.85 -10.16 -14.09
CA TRP A 219 -18.52 -10.36 -14.69
C TRP A 219 -18.48 -11.62 -15.55
N THR A 220 -17.51 -11.62 -16.44
CA THR A 220 -17.19 -12.79 -17.26
C THR A 220 -15.71 -13.11 -17.12
N THR A 221 -15.40 -14.34 -16.74
CA THR A 221 -14.08 -14.94 -16.85
C THR A 221 -14.03 -15.70 -18.16
N ALA A 222 -13.20 -15.26 -19.11
CA ALA A 222 -12.99 -15.92 -20.39
C ALA A 222 -11.54 -16.37 -20.51
N TRP A 223 -11.32 -17.55 -21.11
CA TRP A 223 -9.97 -18.09 -21.31
C TRP A 223 -9.86 -18.96 -22.55
N ARG A 224 -8.64 -19.07 -23.05
CA ARG A 224 -8.30 -19.97 -24.15
C ARG A 224 -6.83 -20.37 -24.05
N GLU A 225 -6.54 -21.61 -24.37
CA GLU A 225 -5.18 -22.13 -24.52
C GLU A 225 -4.82 -22.28 -26.01
N ARG A 226 -3.58 -21.90 -26.38
CA ARG A 226 -3.03 -22.19 -27.71
C ARG A 226 -1.66 -22.85 -27.59
N ARG A 227 -1.28 -23.65 -28.58
CA ARG A 227 0.08 -24.20 -28.69
C ARG A 227 1.08 -23.11 -29.10
N VAL A 228 2.27 -23.12 -28.47
CA VAL A 228 3.40 -22.27 -28.80
C VAL A 228 4.66 -23.14 -28.77
N GLY A 229 5.16 -23.52 -29.94
CA GLY A 229 6.25 -24.49 -30.04
C GLY A 229 5.89 -25.84 -29.39
N THR A 230 6.72 -26.30 -28.45
CA THR A 230 6.49 -27.53 -27.66
C THR A 230 5.62 -27.28 -26.40
N GLY A 231 5.31 -26.03 -26.11
CA GLY A 231 4.52 -25.63 -24.94
C GLY A 231 3.12 -25.16 -25.31
N ARG A 232 2.43 -24.62 -24.31
CA ARG A 232 1.10 -24.05 -24.41
C ARG A 232 1.07 -22.70 -23.69
N LEU A 233 0.26 -21.77 -24.23
CA LEU A 233 -0.02 -20.48 -23.62
C LEU A 233 -1.50 -20.39 -23.32
N LEU A 234 -1.86 -20.29 -22.04
CA LEU A 234 -3.19 -19.93 -21.58
C LEU A 234 -3.23 -18.39 -21.44
N ALA A 235 -4.27 -17.77 -22.02
CA ALA A 235 -4.65 -16.38 -21.73
C ALA A 235 -6.04 -16.37 -21.12
N ALA A 236 -6.20 -15.72 -19.97
CA ALA A 236 -7.48 -15.52 -19.31
C ALA A 236 -7.71 -14.04 -19.00
N HIS A 237 -8.94 -13.57 -19.23
CA HIS A 237 -9.40 -12.21 -18.91
C HIS A 237 -10.61 -12.26 -18.00
N ILE A 238 -10.68 -11.30 -17.07
CA ILE A 238 -11.84 -11.04 -16.23
C ILE A 238 -12.33 -9.65 -16.55
N VAL A 239 -13.56 -9.54 -17.04
CA VAL A 239 -14.23 -8.29 -17.34
C VAL A 239 -15.42 -8.14 -16.42
N TYR A 240 -15.49 -7.03 -15.68
CA TYR A 240 -16.58 -6.69 -14.77
C TYR A 240 -17.25 -5.41 -15.20
N ARG A 241 -18.58 -5.40 -15.21
CA ARG A 241 -19.41 -4.22 -15.46
C ARG A 241 -20.65 -4.22 -14.59
N HIS A 242 -21.01 -3.05 -14.10
CA HIS A 242 -22.23 -2.82 -13.34
C HIS A 242 -22.69 -1.38 -13.55
N PRO A 243 -23.99 -1.13 -13.84
CA PRO A 243 -25.10 -2.08 -14.05
C PRO A 243 -25.28 -2.56 -15.50
N ASP A 244 -24.26 -2.42 -16.35
CA ASP A 244 -24.30 -2.70 -17.78
C ASP A 244 -24.82 -4.12 -18.13
N ASP A 245 -25.24 -4.30 -19.38
CA ASP A 245 -25.66 -5.59 -19.91
C ASP A 245 -24.52 -6.63 -19.87
N LEU A 246 -24.78 -7.75 -19.22
CA LEU A 246 -23.82 -8.83 -19.03
C LEU A 246 -23.38 -9.48 -20.35
N SER A 247 -24.27 -9.53 -21.36
CA SER A 247 -23.92 -10.09 -22.69
C SER A 247 -22.77 -9.30 -23.35
N LYS A 248 -22.76 -7.98 -23.22
CA LYS A 248 -21.67 -7.12 -23.70
C LYS A 248 -20.37 -7.34 -22.92
N THR A 249 -20.49 -7.68 -21.64
CA THR A 249 -19.34 -8.03 -20.81
C THR A 249 -18.71 -9.32 -21.31
N THR A 250 -19.52 -10.30 -21.65
CA THR A 250 -19.06 -11.59 -22.22
C THR A 250 -18.42 -11.41 -23.60
N GLU A 251 -19.06 -10.66 -24.49
CA GLU A 251 -18.47 -10.34 -25.81
C GLU A 251 -17.09 -9.69 -25.67
N LEU A 252 -16.96 -8.73 -24.77
CA LEU A 252 -15.69 -8.04 -24.50
C LEU A 252 -14.63 -9.00 -23.93
N ALA A 253 -14.98 -9.83 -22.96
CA ALA A 253 -14.03 -10.77 -22.36
C ALA A 253 -13.49 -11.77 -23.38
N VAL A 254 -14.36 -12.30 -24.25
CA VAL A 254 -13.98 -13.20 -25.34
C VAL A 254 -13.09 -12.49 -26.37
N ALA A 255 -13.43 -11.24 -26.74
CA ALA A 255 -12.62 -10.46 -27.65
C ALA A 255 -11.22 -10.13 -27.11
N GLU A 256 -11.11 -9.82 -25.81
CA GLU A 256 -9.83 -9.56 -25.15
C GLU A 256 -8.91 -10.78 -25.14
N VAL A 257 -9.45 -11.99 -24.87
CA VAL A 257 -8.70 -13.25 -24.98
C VAL A 257 -8.21 -13.46 -26.42
N ALA A 258 -9.09 -13.27 -27.41
CA ALA A 258 -8.73 -13.44 -28.81
C ALA A 258 -7.64 -12.44 -29.25
N ARG A 259 -7.75 -11.18 -28.84
CA ARG A 259 -6.76 -10.12 -29.10
C ARG A 259 -5.41 -10.46 -28.48
N THR A 260 -5.39 -10.81 -27.20
CA THR A 260 -4.16 -11.15 -26.49
C THR A 260 -3.44 -12.35 -27.12
N LEU A 261 -4.18 -13.37 -27.55
CA LEU A 261 -3.58 -14.52 -28.21
C LEU A 261 -3.19 -14.27 -29.68
N ALA A 262 -3.67 -13.20 -30.32
CA ALA A 262 -3.21 -12.80 -31.65
C ALA A 262 -1.88 -12.04 -31.63
N GLU A 263 -1.52 -11.45 -30.51
CA GLU A 263 -0.25 -10.74 -30.32
C GLU A 263 0.92 -11.72 -30.15
N ASP A 264 2.14 -11.24 -30.39
CA ASP A 264 3.36 -11.99 -30.11
C ASP A 264 3.56 -12.07 -28.59
N PRO A 265 3.69 -13.28 -27.99
CA PRO A 265 3.89 -13.42 -26.56
C PRO A 265 5.14 -12.69 -26.03
N ASP A 266 6.20 -12.61 -26.82
CA ASP A 266 7.44 -11.93 -26.42
C ASP A 266 7.25 -10.40 -26.37
N ASP A 267 6.36 -9.83 -27.18
CA ASP A 267 6.00 -8.41 -27.13
C ASP A 267 5.18 -8.10 -25.87
N LEU A 268 4.20 -8.93 -25.54
CA LEU A 268 3.40 -8.80 -24.32
C LEU A 268 4.29 -8.85 -23.04
N VAL A 269 5.21 -9.80 -23.02
CA VAL A 269 6.15 -9.95 -21.91
C VAL A 269 7.11 -8.77 -21.84
N ARG A 270 7.59 -8.27 -22.97
CA ARG A 270 8.48 -7.10 -23.01
C ARG A 270 7.80 -5.84 -22.52
N GLU A 271 6.53 -5.60 -22.88
CA GLU A 271 5.73 -4.48 -22.38
C GLU A 271 5.56 -4.58 -20.86
N HIS A 272 5.18 -5.75 -20.36
CA HIS A 272 5.01 -6.03 -18.94
C HIS A 272 6.30 -5.75 -18.15
N ARG A 273 7.41 -6.40 -18.52
CA ARG A 273 8.72 -6.21 -17.87
C ARG A 273 9.19 -4.76 -17.92
N GLY A 274 8.99 -4.10 -19.06
CA GLY A 274 9.41 -2.71 -19.23
C GLY A 274 8.75 -1.74 -18.24
N TRP A 275 7.50 -1.97 -17.85
CA TRP A 275 6.85 -1.19 -16.81
C TRP A 275 7.46 -1.47 -15.43
N TRP A 276 7.62 -2.74 -15.05
CA TRP A 276 8.15 -3.15 -13.75
C TRP A 276 9.61 -2.74 -13.56
N ASN A 277 10.43 -2.85 -14.60
CA ASN A 277 11.84 -2.43 -14.51
C ASN A 277 11.94 -0.91 -14.28
N ARG A 278 11.15 -0.09 -15.01
CA ARG A 278 11.10 1.36 -14.74
C ARG A 278 10.53 1.71 -13.36
N PHE A 279 9.62 0.91 -12.85
CA PHE A 279 9.07 1.06 -11.50
C PHE A 279 10.20 0.96 -10.46
N TYR A 280 10.97 -0.11 -10.49
CA TYR A 280 12.06 -0.31 -9.53
C TYR A 280 13.23 0.66 -9.67
N GLU A 281 13.44 1.24 -10.83
CA GLU A 281 14.49 2.24 -11.05
C GLU A 281 14.18 3.63 -10.48
N ARG A 282 12.95 3.85 -9.99
CA ARG A 282 12.56 5.17 -9.44
C ARG A 282 13.26 5.51 -8.13
N SER A 283 13.51 4.54 -7.28
CA SER A 283 14.21 4.75 -6.01
C SER A 283 14.96 3.49 -5.57
N LEU A 284 15.94 3.68 -4.70
CA LEU A 284 16.75 2.59 -4.17
C LEU A 284 16.88 2.72 -2.66
N LEU A 285 16.82 1.58 -1.97
CA LEU A 285 17.19 1.47 -0.56
C LEU A 285 18.02 0.19 -0.37
N SER A 286 19.19 0.33 0.26
CA SER A 286 20.00 -0.78 0.70
C SER A 286 20.38 -0.62 2.17
N VAL A 287 20.08 -1.66 2.96
CA VAL A 287 20.39 -1.77 4.38
C VAL A 287 21.16 -3.06 4.66
N PRO A 288 21.94 -3.15 5.74
CA PRO A 288 22.79 -4.31 5.98
C PRO A 288 22.03 -5.55 6.44
N ASP A 289 20.86 -5.39 7.06
CA ASP A 289 19.94 -6.49 7.32
C ASP A 289 19.27 -6.90 6.00
N LYS A 290 19.79 -7.93 5.37
CA LYS A 290 19.31 -8.36 4.05
C LYS A 290 17.90 -8.97 4.10
N ARG A 291 17.46 -9.51 5.23
CA ARG A 291 16.08 -9.99 5.35
C ARG A 291 15.10 -8.82 5.35
N LEU A 292 15.40 -7.73 6.07
CA LEU A 292 14.60 -6.50 6.03
C LEU A 292 14.72 -5.76 4.69
N GLN A 293 15.91 -5.76 4.07
CA GLN A 293 16.09 -5.21 2.71
C GLN A 293 15.20 -5.96 1.70
N HIS A 294 15.27 -7.30 1.67
CA HIS A 294 14.43 -8.11 0.78
C HIS A 294 12.95 -7.91 1.07
N PHE A 295 12.57 -7.83 2.35
CA PHE A 295 11.21 -7.50 2.75
C PHE A 295 10.75 -6.16 2.14
N TYR A 296 11.53 -5.10 2.28
CA TYR A 296 11.21 -3.78 1.71
C TYR A 296 10.96 -3.85 0.20
N TRP A 297 11.82 -4.53 -0.56
CA TRP A 297 11.67 -4.67 -2.01
C TRP A 297 10.42 -5.48 -2.40
N ILE A 298 10.08 -6.52 -1.61
CA ILE A 298 8.85 -7.28 -1.80
C ILE A 298 7.62 -6.42 -1.47
N GLN A 299 7.70 -5.52 -0.46
CA GLN A 299 6.58 -4.63 -0.17
C GLN A 299 6.37 -3.58 -1.27
N LEU A 300 7.41 -3.07 -1.92
CA LEU A 300 7.26 -2.25 -3.12
C LEU A 300 6.53 -3.02 -4.23
N TYR A 301 6.93 -4.27 -4.48
CA TYR A 301 6.22 -5.16 -5.40
C TYR A 301 4.75 -5.32 -5.03
N LYS A 302 4.47 -5.61 -3.75
CA LYS A 302 3.12 -5.79 -3.22
C LYS A 302 2.27 -4.53 -3.38
N ALA A 303 2.79 -3.34 -3.05
CA ALA A 303 2.10 -2.07 -3.24
C ALA A 303 1.72 -1.86 -4.71
N ALA A 304 2.66 -2.09 -5.62
CA ALA A 304 2.42 -2.01 -7.05
C ALA A 304 1.46 -3.08 -7.58
N CYS A 305 1.39 -4.25 -6.95
CA CYS A 305 0.36 -5.25 -7.21
C CYS A 305 -1.01 -4.83 -6.68
N ALA A 306 -1.05 -4.11 -5.54
CA ALA A 306 -2.30 -3.85 -4.82
C ALA A 306 -3.10 -2.67 -5.38
N THR A 307 -2.44 -1.69 -5.98
CA THR A 307 -3.09 -0.45 -6.44
C THR A 307 -2.37 0.20 -7.62
N ARG A 308 -3.07 1.13 -8.28
CA ARG A 308 -2.59 2.11 -9.28
C ARG A 308 -3.31 3.42 -9.02
N ALA A 309 -2.71 4.55 -9.43
CA ALA A 309 -3.33 5.87 -9.24
C ALA A 309 -4.72 6.02 -9.89
N ASP A 310 -5.00 5.27 -10.94
CA ASP A 310 -6.28 5.24 -11.64
C ASP A 310 -7.19 4.06 -11.23
N GLY A 311 -6.75 3.27 -10.24
CA GLY A 311 -7.43 2.09 -9.71
C GLY A 311 -8.07 2.31 -8.34
N PRO A 312 -8.67 1.26 -7.76
CA PRO A 312 -9.20 1.26 -6.40
C PRO A 312 -8.11 1.54 -5.35
N SER A 313 -8.49 2.22 -4.27
CA SER A 313 -7.68 2.27 -3.05
C SER A 313 -7.40 0.86 -2.51
N MET A 314 -6.26 0.68 -1.87
CA MET A 314 -5.88 -0.62 -1.30
C MET A 314 -6.89 -1.05 -0.24
N SER A 315 -7.59 -2.15 -0.49
CA SER A 315 -8.34 -2.85 0.54
C SER A 315 -7.38 -3.71 1.36
N GLU A 316 -7.85 -4.23 2.48
CA GLU A 316 -7.06 -5.07 3.37
C GLU A 316 -6.52 -6.33 2.68
N TRP A 317 -7.30 -6.90 1.77
CA TRP A 317 -6.87 -8.04 0.97
C TRP A 317 -6.04 -7.67 -0.27
N GLY A 318 -5.93 -6.40 -0.61
CA GLY A 318 -5.43 -6.02 -1.94
C GLY A 318 -6.30 -6.65 -3.04
N PRO A 319 -5.75 -7.00 -4.19
CA PRO A 319 -6.50 -7.70 -5.26
C PRO A 319 -6.65 -9.21 -5.03
N TRP A 320 -6.12 -9.76 -3.94
CA TRP A 320 -6.16 -11.20 -3.65
C TRP A 320 -7.43 -11.61 -2.91
N TYR A 321 -7.68 -12.91 -2.85
CA TYR A 321 -8.82 -13.50 -2.19
C TYR A 321 -8.36 -14.63 -1.26
N PRO A 322 -8.57 -14.51 0.05
CA PRO A 322 -8.34 -15.61 0.97
C PRO A 322 -9.46 -16.64 0.79
N GLU A 323 -9.14 -17.85 0.42
CA GLU A 323 -10.12 -18.93 0.24
C GLU A 323 -10.83 -19.29 1.55
N THR A 324 -10.15 -19.10 2.66
CA THR A 324 -10.67 -19.25 4.03
C THR A 324 -10.57 -17.88 4.73
N GLY A 325 -11.56 -17.54 5.53
CA GLY A 325 -11.69 -16.24 6.14
C GLY A 325 -12.50 -15.27 5.27
N GLY A 326 -12.94 -14.20 5.80
CA GLY A 326 -13.83 -13.28 5.07
C GLY A 326 -14.37 -12.17 5.93
N SER A 327 -13.66 -11.78 6.98
CA SER A 327 -14.14 -10.72 7.87
C SER A 327 -14.15 -9.36 7.19
N TRP A 328 -13.13 -9.06 6.35
CA TRP A 328 -12.93 -7.73 5.77
C TRP A 328 -13.14 -7.70 4.26
N THR A 329 -14.40 -7.80 3.86
CA THR A 329 -14.83 -7.90 2.47
C THR A 329 -15.01 -6.57 1.76
N ALA A 330 -14.82 -5.46 2.46
CA ALA A 330 -14.97 -4.09 1.98
C ALA A 330 -13.63 -3.34 1.96
N VAL A 331 -13.65 -2.06 1.63
CA VAL A 331 -12.52 -1.14 1.83
C VAL A 331 -12.67 -0.52 3.22
N TRP A 332 -11.65 -0.68 4.05
CA TRP A 332 -11.69 -0.26 5.45
C TRP A 332 -10.91 1.04 5.67
N TRP A 333 -11.65 2.08 6.11
CA TRP A 333 -11.13 3.41 6.43
C TRP A 333 -10.99 3.57 7.95
N ASN A 334 -9.95 3.28 8.51
CA ASN A 334 -9.52 3.21 9.89
C ASN A 334 -9.12 1.78 10.26
N LEU A 335 -7.89 1.56 10.21
CA LEU A 335 -6.73 2.40 9.84
C LEU A 335 -6.10 1.92 8.51
N ASN A 336 -6.66 0.86 7.95
CA ASN A 336 -6.06 -0.01 6.94
C ASN A 336 -5.62 0.74 5.68
N VAL A 337 -6.54 1.47 5.02
CA VAL A 337 -6.17 2.26 3.82
C VAL A 337 -5.15 3.33 4.15
N GLN A 338 -5.34 4.06 5.27
CA GLN A 338 -4.46 5.16 5.64
C GLN A 338 -3.02 4.71 5.82
N ILE A 339 -2.80 3.63 6.58
CA ILE A 339 -1.44 3.17 6.87
C ILE A 339 -0.80 2.41 5.71
N ALA A 340 -1.58 1.66 4.93
CA ALA A 340 -1.08 0.92 3.77
C ALA A 340 -0.47 1.85 2.70
N THR A 341 -0.94 3.09 2.61
CA THR A 341 -0.51 4.05 1.58
C THR A 341 0.69 4.92 1.99
N TRP A 342 1.15 4.88 3.24
CA TRP A 342 2.28 5.73 3.66
C TRP A 342 3.58 5.44 2.92
N LEU A 343 3.81 4.19 2.52
CA LEU A 343 5.00 3.80 1.76
C LEU A 343 5.11 4.51 0.40
N ILE A 344 3.98 4.88 -0.22
CA ILE A 344 3.92 5.33 -1.62
C ILE A 344 4.71 6.62 -1.83
N GLN A 345 4.48 7.62 -0.98
CA GLN A 345 5.10 8.93 -1.16
C GLN A 345 6.60 8.90 -0.88
N GLY A 346 7.00 8.37 0.28
CA GLY A 346 8.40 8.32 0.70
C GLY A 346 9.30 7.49 -0.22
N SER A 347 8.76 6.40 -0.77
CA SER A 347 9.46 5.55 -1.73
C SER A 347 9.50 6.09 -3.16
N ASN A 348 8.94 7.26 -3.43
CA ASN A 348 8.87 7.90 -4.76
C ASN A 348 8.02 7.14 -5.81
N HIS A 349 6.96 6.46 -5.37
CA HIS A 349 6.06 5.69 -6.25
C HIS A 349 4.67 6.33 -6.36
N LEU A 350 4.63 7.62 -6.76
CA LEU A 350 3.41 8.42 -6.84
C LEU A 350 2.38 7.89 -7.86
N GLU A 351 2.80 7.05 -8.81
CA GLU A 351 1.95 6.33 -9.75
C GLU A 351 1.02 5.30 -9.07
N LEU A 352 1.18 5.10 -7.76
CA LEU A 352 0.34 4.24 -6.93
C LEU A 352 -0.67 5.03 -6.07
N ASP A 353 -0.68 6.36 -6.11
CA ASP A 353 -1.56 7.19 -5.27
C ASP A 353 -3.03 7.13 -5.71
N SER A 354 -3.69 6.05 -5.34
CA SER A 354 -5.12 5.85 -5.59
C SER A 354 -6.03 6.60 -4.61
N VAL A 355 -5.55 6.97 -3.43
CA VAL A 355 -6.38 7.65 -2.42
C VAL A 355 -6.80 9.03 -2.93
N THR A 356 -5.85 9.83 -3.42
CA THR A 356 -6.14 11.15 -3.99
C THR A 356 -7.14 11.05 -5.16
N SER A 357 -6.95 10.10 -6.06
CA SER A 357 -7.84 9.92 -7.22
C SER A 357 -9.22 9.36 -6.83
N THR A 358 -9.31 8.51 -5.83
CA THR A 358 -10.58 8.00 -5.29
C THR A 358 -11.43 9.16 -4.76
N PHE A 359 -10.87 10.01 -3.91
CA PHE A 359 -11.60 11.17 -3.39
C PHE A 359 -11.97 12.17 -4.47
N LYS A 360 -11.08 12.43 -5.43
CA LYS A 360 -11.37 13.29 -6.59
C LYS A 360 -12.53 12.77 -7.43
N SER A 361 -12.63 11.46 -7.63
CA SER A 361 -13.63 10.86 -8.52
C SER A 361 -14.97 10.61 -7.85
N PHE A 362 -14.97 10.36 -6.54
CA PHE A 362 -16.14 9.85 -5.82
C PHE A 362 -16.56 10.70 -4.62
N GLU A 363 -16.07 11.93 -4.50
CA GLU A 363 -16.44 12.91 -3.44
C GLU A 363 -17.96 12.97 -3.20
N LYS A 364 -18.74 12.94 -4.28
CA LYS A 364 -20.21 13.00 -4.24
C LYS A 364 -20.89 11.88 -3.43
N ASN A 365 -20.18 10.81 -3.12
CA ASN A 365 -20.68 9.69 -2.33
C ASN A 365 -20.46 9.87 -0.81
N LEU A 366 -19.63 10.83 -0.38
CA LEU A 366 -19.32 11.07 1.03
C LEU A 366 -20.58 11.40 1.89
N PRO A 367 -21.55 12.20 1.39
CA PRO A 367 -22.79 12.42 2.14
C PRO A 367 -23.58 11.16 2.48
N LEU A 368 -23.42 10.08 1.72
CA LEU A 368 -24.09 8.79 1.99
C LEU A 368 -23.63 8.14 3.31
N SER A 369 -22.50 8.57 3.85
CA SER A 369 -21.97 8.10 5.13
C SER A 369 -22.61 8.81 6.35
N LEU A 370 -23.40 9.87 6.13
CA LEU A 370 -24.00 10.62 7.22
C LEU A 370 -25.31 9.97 7.69
N PRO A 371 -25.57 9.94 9.01
CA PRO A 371 -26.88 9.65 9.53
C PRO A 371 -27.95 10.63 8.98
N PRO A 372 -29.21 10.19 8.77
CA PRO A 372 -30.25 11.02 8.15
C PRO A 372 -30.56 12.34 8.87
N GLU A 373 -30.33 12.41 10.19
CA GLU A 373 -30.53 13.59 11.03
C GLU A 373 -29.44 14.67 10.86
N ILE A 374 -28.31 14.37 10.23
CA ILE A 374 -27.24 15.33 10.02
C ILE A 374 -27.41 16.01 8.65
N PRO A 375 -27.35 17.37 8.57
CA PRO A 375 -27.40 18.09 7.31
C PRO A 375 -26.24 17.69 6.38
N ASN A 376 -26.51 17.40 5.12
CA ASN A 376 -25.51 16.87 4.19
C ASN A 376 -24.99 17.85 3.13
N GLU A 377 -25.44 19.11 3.13
CA GLU A 377 -25.02 20.10 2.13
C GLU A 377 -23.59 20.60 2.37
N GLU A 378 -23.29 20.88 3.65
CA GLU A 378 -22.02 21.48 4.09
C GLU A 378 -21.16 20.54 4.96
N ILE A 379 -21.58 19.28 5.12
CA ILE A 379 -20.96 18.30 6.00
C ILE A 379 -20.65 17.01 5.21
N TYR A 380 -19.44 16.48 5.40
CA TYR A 380 -19.05 15.19 4.88
C TYR A 380 -18.50 14.29 6.00
N ALA A 381 -18.73 13.01 5.84
CA ALA A 381 -18.12 11.98 6.66
C ALA A 381 -17.70 10.78 5.79
N LEU A 382 -16.94 9.87 6.35
CA LEU A 382 -16.50 8.64 5.71
C LEU A 382 -16.77 7.45 6.63
N SER A 383 -17.68 6.59 6.21
CA SER A 383 -17.97 5.34 6.91
C SER A 383 -16.72 4.48 7.06
N HIS A 384 -16.64 3.70 8.13
CA HIS A 384 -15.56 2.76 8.35
C HIS A 384 -15.45 1.75 7.19
N PRO A 385 -16.48 0.95 6.83
CA PRO A 385 -16.48 0.16 5.61
C PRO A 385 -17.11 0.93 4.45
N SER A 386 -16.50 0.87 3.28
CA SER A 386 -17.11 1.33 2.02
C SER A 386 -16.77 0.41 0.85
N ASP A 387 -17.40 0.64 -0.29
CA ASP A 387 -16.87 0.11 -1.54
C ASP A 387 -15.68 0.95 -2.03
N TRP A 388 -15.08 0.54 -3.15
CA TRP A 388 -13.96 1.28 -3.75
C TRP A 388 -14.35 2.66 -4.31
N THR A 389 -15.65 2.99 -4.35
CA THR A 389 -16.17 4.30 -4.75
C THR A 389 -16.72 5.14 -3.59
N LEU A 390 -16.33 4.82 -2.35
CA LEU A 390 -16.75 5.50 -1.10
C LEU A 390 -18.24 5.32 -0.74
N ARG A 391 -18.94 4.33 -1.25
CA ARG A 391 -20.34 4.05 -0.88
C ARG A 391 -20.37 3.12 0.34
N PRO A 392 -21.06 3.52 1.43
CA PRO A 392 -21.07 2.74 2.67
C PRO A 392 -22.12 1.60 2.68
N GLY A 393 -23.08 1.59 1.73
CA GLY A 393 -24.31 0.82 1.85
C GLY A 393 -25.19 1.37 2.98
N ALA A 394 -25.80 0.49 3.72
CA ALA A 394 -26.64 0.86 4.86
C ALA A 394 -25.86 1.22 6.15
N HIS A 395 -24.53 1.43 6.06
CA HIS A 395 -23.70 1.82 7.21
C HIS A 395 -23.44 3.33 7.20
N THR A 396 -23.57 3.99 8.35
CA THR A 396 -23.26 5.42 8.54
C THR A 396 -22.19 5.59 9.62
N VAL A 397 -21.60 6.78 9.70
CA VAL A 397 -20.79 7.16 10.85
C VAL A 397 -21.66 7.31 12.09
N GLY A 398 -21.07 7.24 13.28
CA GLY A 398 -21.78 7.50 14.54
C GLY A 398 -22.22 8.95 14.67
N VAL A 399 -23.22 9.18 15.52
CA VAL A 399 -23.61 10.53 15.94
C VAL A 399 -22.86 10.85 17.24
N PRO A 400 -21.94 11.83 17.25
CA PRO A 400 -21.27 12.25 18.47
C PRO A 400 -22.26 12.57 19.60
N GLY A 401 -21.96 12.09 20.83
CA GLY A 401 -22.86 12.18 21.99
C GLY A 401 -23.72 10.93 22.21
N THR A 402 -23.73 9.99 21.25
CA THR A 402 -24.37 8.69 21.41
C THR A 402 -23.31 7.59 21.47
N SER A 403 -23.52 6.58 22.34
CA SER A 403 -22.61 5.43 22.39
C SER A 403 -22.86 4.51 21.19
N THR A 404 -21.86 4.36 20.34
CA THR A 404 -21.88 3.37 19.25
C THR A 404 -20.57 2.59 19.29
N LYS A 405 -20.63 1.29 19.49
CA LYS A 405 -19.44 0.44 19.68
C LYS A 405 -18.58 0.23 18.42
N THR A 406 -18.98 0.75 17.27
CA THR A 406 -18.38 0.38 15.97
C THR A 406 -18.04 1.54 15.06
N ASP A 407 -18.42 2.79 15.38
CA ASP A 407 -18.35 3.90 14.46
C ASP A 407 -17.22 4.86 14.82
N ASN A 408 -16.31 5.09 13.89
CA ASN A 408 -15.18 6.00 14.02
C ASN A 408 -15.47 7.28 13.23
N ASN A 409 -15.51 8.42 13.89
CA ASN A 409 -15.90 9.69 13.30
C ASN A 409 -14.77 10.35 12.50
N GLY A 410 -13.50 10.09 12.87
CA GLY A 410 -12.32 10.75 12.31
C GLY A 410 -11.82 10.25 10.97
N ASN A 411 -12.43 9.23 10.39
CA ASN A 411 -11.90 8.53 9.21
C ASN A 411 -11.63 9.47 8.02
N LEU A 412 -12.54 10.42 7.75
CA LEU A 412 -12.40 11.34 6.62
C LEU A 412 -11.22 12.30 6.81
N ILE A 413 -11.08 12.91 7.99
CA ILE A 413 -9.97 13.81 8.25
C ILE A 413 -8.63 13.04 8.17
N TRP A 414 -8.58 11.81 8.68
CA TRP A 414 -7.37 10.99 8.56
C TRP A 414 -7.07 10.64 7.10
N ALA A 415 -8.06 10.28 6.30
CA ALA A 415 -7.86 10.06 4.86
C ALA A 415 -7.40 11.34 4.13
N MET A 416 -7.89 12.52 4.55
CA MET A 416 -7.40 13.81 4.02
C MET A 416 -5.95 14.09 4.41
N HIS A 417 -5.44 13.51 5.50
CA HIS A 417 -4.01 13.56 5.80
C HIS A 417 -3.19 12.82 4.73
N ASN A 418 -3.66 11.67 4.21
CA ASN A 418 -2.97 10.99 3.10
C ASN A 418 -2.95 11.87 1.83
N VAL A 419 -4.06 12.55 1.51
CA VAL A 419 -4.12 13.50 0.38
C VAL A 419 -3.18 14.69 0.62
N TRP A 420 -3.07 15.19 1.86
CA TRP A 420 -2.09 16.21 2.23
C TRP A 420 -0.65 15.73 2.01
N LEU A 421 -0.32 14.48 2.38
CA LEU A 421 1.00 13.92 2.12
C LEU A 421 1.30 13.87 0.61
N SER A 422 0.33 13.51 -0.23
CA SER A 422 0.50 13.55 -1.68
C SER A 422 0.81 14.96 -2.18
N TYR A 423 0.09 15.98 -1.70
CA TYR A 423 0.46 17.37 -1.99
C TYR A 423 1.86 17.72 -1.50
N ARG A 424 2.19 17.40 -0.26
CA ARG A 424 3.48 17.74 0.33
C ARG A 424 4.68 17.15 -0.40
N HIS A 425 4.51 15.96 -0.97
CA HIS A 425 5.57 15.27 -1.72
C HIS A 425 5.62 15.66 -3.21
N THR A 426 4.55 16.24 -3.76
CA THR A 426 4.51 16.70 -5.16
C THR A 426 4.57 18.21 -5.32
N MET A 427 4.10 18.95 -4.33
CA MET A 427 3.81 20.38 -4.38
C MET A 427 2.82 20.75 -5.50
N ASP A 428 2.00 19.79 -5.96
CA ASP A 428 0.96 20.02 -6.96
C ASP A 428 -0.26 20.71 -6.31
N ILE A 429 -0.37 22.02 -6.55
CA ILE A 429 -1.46 22.84 -6.00
C ILE A 429 -2.85 22.37 -6.38
N ARG A 430 -2.99 21.59 -7.47
CA ARG A 430 -4.27 21.04 -7.91
C ARG A 430 -4.82 20.04 -6.89
N ILE A 431 -3.96 19.30 -6.20
CA ILE A 431 -4.36 18.38 -5.12
C ILE A 431 -5.04 19.15 -3.99
N VAL A 432 -4.47 20.30 -3.61
CA VAL A 432 -5.06 21.16 -2.57
C VAL A 432 -6.36 21.78 -3.04
N ARG A 433 -6.36 22.36 -4.25
CA ARG A 433 -7.50 23.12 -4.78
C ARG A 433 -8.71 22.22 -5.09
N ASP A 434 -8.46 21.07 -5.72
CA ASP A 434 -9.50 20.26 -6.35
C ASP A 434 -9.97 19.09 -5.47
N VAL A 435 -9.20 18.71 -4.43
CA VAL A 435 -9.49 17.53 -3.59
C VAL A 435 -9.43 17.89 -2.11
N LEU A 436 -8.24 18.25 -1.60
CA LEU A 436 -8.04 18.36 -0.15
C LEU A 436 -8.92 19.43 0.47
N TYR A 437 -8.81 20.68 -0.03
CA TYR A 437 -9.46 21.83 0.59
C TYR A 437 -11.00 21.71 0.60
N PRO A 438 -11.69 21.42 -0.52
CA PRO A 438 -13.14 21.34 -0.53
C PRO A 438 -13.67 20.22 0.38
N ILE A 439 -13.00 19.07 0.42
CA ILE A 439 -13.42 17.93 1.24
C ILE A 439 -13.12 18.18 2.73
N LEU A 440 -11.91 18.70 3.04
CA LEU A 440 -11.50 18.93 4.42
C LEU A 440 -12.34 20.01 5.12
N VAL A 441 -12.80 21.05 4.39
CA VAL A 441 -13.77 22.04 4.93
C VAL A 441 -15.00 21.31 5.45
N LYS A 442 -15.60 20.45 4.65
CA LYS A 442 -16.84 19.73 5.01
C LYS A 442 -16.60 18.65 6.07
N ALA A 443 -15.42 18.04 6.09
CA ALA A 443 -15.03 17.10 7.14
C ALA A 443 -14.85 17.77 8.51
N VAL A 444 -14.26 18.99 8.54
CA VAL A 444 -14.15 19.78 9.77
C VAL A 444 -15.51 20.32 10.21
N ASN A 445 -16.40 20.68 9.28
CA ASN A 445 -17.78 21.09 9.59
C ASN A 445 -18.56 20.00 10.32
N TYR A 446 -18.28 18.71 10.07
CA TYR A 446 -18.86 17.61 10.80
C TYR A 446 -18.59 17.74 12.31
N TYR A 447 -17.36 17.98 12.71
CA TYR A 447 -17.00 18.17 14.12
C TYR A 447 -17.51 19.51 14.67
N ASP A 448 -17.43 20.60 13.89
CA ASP A 448 -17.91 21.91 14.30
C ASP A 448 -19.42 21.92 14.64
N HIS A 449 -20.20 21.07 13.97
CA HIS A 449 -21.61 20.87 14.24
C HIS A 449 -21.89 20.33 15.66
N PHE A 450 -20.97 19.56 16.23
CA PHE A 450 -21.14 18.90 17.53
C PHE A 450 -20.35 19.57 18.66
N LEU A 451 -19.41 20.49 18.36
CA LEU A 451 -18.64 21.18 19.39
C LEU A 451 -19.59 21.98 20.31
N TYR A 452 -19.34 21.86 21.61
CA TYR A 452 -20.05 22.64 22.63
C TYR A 452 -19.08 23.41 23.54
N GLU A 453 -19.55 24.52 24.13
CA GLU A 453 -18.76 25.28 25.11
C GLU A 453 -18.95 24.70 26.49
N GLY A 454 -17.86 24.31 27.14
CA GLY A 454 -17.85 23.84 28.52
C GLY A 454 -17.88 24.98 29.54
N GLY A 455 -18.09 24.61 30.82
CA GLY A 455 -18.07 25.56 31.92
C GLY A 455 -16.70 26.23 32.16
N ASP A 456 -15.63 25.71 31.58
CA ASP A 456 -14.26 26.23 31.58
C ASP A 456 -14.00 27.22 30.44
N GLY A 457 -15.01 27.51 29.60
CA GLY A 457 -14.89 28.38 28.45
C GLY A 457 -14.13 27.79 27.26
N LYS A 458 -13.82 26.50 27.29
CA LYS A 458 -13.22 25.78 26.17
C LYS A 458 -14.27 25.12 25.30
N LEU A 459 -13.87 24.71 24.10
CA LEU A 459 -14.68 23.90 23.20
C LEU A 459 -14.38 22.42 23.45
N HIS A 460 -15.41 21.64 23.60
CA HIS A 460 -15.36 20.20 23.89
C HIS A 460 -16.03 19.39 22.78
N LEU A 461 -15.57 18.15 22.62
CA LEU A 461 -16.23 17.14 21.80
C LEU A 461 -17.11 16.26 22.70
N PRO A 462 -18.38 16.00 22.30
CA PRO A 462 -19.21 15.03 23.02
C PRO A 462 -18.63 13.61 22.89
N LEU A 463 -19.31 12.64 23.47
CA LEU A 463 -18.88 11.24 23.44
C LEU A 463 -18.66 10.76 22.00
N THR A 464 -17.46 10.24 21.72
CA THR A 464 -17.11 9.59 20.45
C THR A 464 -16.30 8.32 20.73
N ARG A 465 -16.10 7.50 19.69
CA ARG A 465 -15.36 6.23 19.79
C ARG A 465 -13.87 6.42 19.48
N SER A 466 -12.99 6.09 20.42
CA SER A 466 -11.58 5.84 20.10
C SER A 466 -11.45 4.45 19.47
N PRO A 467 -10.95 4.35 18.21
CA PRO A 467 -10.79 3.05 17.57
C PRO A 467 -9.79 2.17 18.34
N GLU A 468 -10.12 1.05 18.63
CA GLU A 468 -11.25 0.16 18.83
C GLU A 468 -11.45 -0.09 20.33
N TYR A 469 -11.04 0.90 21.17
CA TYR A 469 -10.86 0.74 22.61
C TYR A 469 -12.11 1.13 23.40
N ALA A 470 -12.43 2.42 23.47
CA ALA A 470 -13.50 2.93 24.34
C ALA A 470 -14.20 4.16 23.74
N ASP A 471 -15.41 4.40 24.21
CA ASP A 471 -16.09 5.66 24.01
C ASP A 471 -15.63 6.67 25.08
N ALA A 472 -15.37 7.91 24.68
CA ALA A 472 -14.92 8.96 25.58
C ALA A 472 -15.39 10.33 25.14
N VAL A 473 -15.66 11.20 26.11
CA VAL A 473 -15.79 12.65 25.88
C VAL A 473 -14.37 13.18 25.62
N ASP A 474 -14.24 14.16 24.76
CA ASP A 474 -12.93 14.72 24.39
C ASP A 474 -11.94 13.63 23.95
N CYS A 475 -12.43 12.74 23.09
CA CYS A 475 -11.63 11.63 22.59
C CYS A 475 -10.36 12.14 21.90
N THR A 476 -9.19 11.71 22.36
CA THR A 476 -7.89 12.17 21.86
C THR A 476 -7.71 11.90 20.36
N TYR A 477 -8.25 10.79 19.86
CA TYR A 477 -8.29 10.48 18.42
C TYR A 477 -8.91 11.62 17.61
N ASP A 478 -10.11 12.04 18.00
CA ASP A 478 -10.88 13.07 17.29
C ASP A 478 -10.31 14.47 17.53
N LEU A 479 -9.84 14.78 18.75
CA LEU A 479 -9.17 16.03 19.05
C LEU A 479 -7.92 16.25 18.18
N SER A 480 -7.11 15.19 17.98
CA SER A 480 -5.91 15.25 17.14
C SER A 480 -6.28 15.58 15.68
N LEU A 481 -7.25 14.86 15.14
CA LEU A 481 -7.69 15.04 13.76
C LEU A 481 -8.32 16.41 13.53
N LEU A 482 -9.15 16.89 14.46
CA LEU A 482 -9.77 18.21 14.36
C LEU A 482 -8.73 19.35 14.42
N ARG A 483 -7.74 19.28 15.34
CA ARG A 483 -6.64 20.25 15.40
C ARG A 483 -5.87 20.29 14.10
N TRP A 484 -5.44 19.11 13.63
CA TRP A 484 -4.73 18.97 12.37
C TRP A 484 -5.56 19.53 11.21
N GLY A 485 -6.85 19.17 11.13
CA GLY A 485 -7.75 19.64 10.07
C GLY A 485 -7.88 21.16 10.03
N CYS A 486 -8.14 21.81 11.16
CA CYS A 486 -8.24 23.27 11.25
C CYS A 486 -6.92 23.96 10.87
N ALA A 487 -5.77 23.47 11.35
CA ALA A 487 -4.46 24.03 11.00
C ALA A 487 -4.18 23.89 9.51
N THR A 488 -4.46 22.71 8.94
CA THR A 488 -4.26 22.44 7.50
C THR A 488 -5.18 23.28 6.63
N LEU A 489 -6.42 23.56 7.03
CA LEU A 489 -7.31 24.47 6.32
C LEU A 489 -6.74 25.89 6.24
N LEU A 490 -6.18 26.40 7.33
CA LEU A 490 -5.50 27.71 7.32
C LEU A 490 -4.26 27.70 6.42
N ASP A 491 -3.54 26.58 6.34
CA ASP A 491 -2.43 26.41 5.40
C ASP A 491 -2.93 26.38 3.95
N CYS A 492 -4.06 25.69 3.68
CA CYS A 492 -4.67 25.69 2.35
C CYS A 492 -5.04 27.10 1.87
N LEU A 493 -5.60 27.93 2.74
CA LEU A 493 -5.89 29.33 2.37
C LEU A 493 -4.62 30.10 1.95
N ARG A 494 -3.52 29.92 2.69
CA ARG A 494 -2.24 30.53 2.34
C ARG A 494 -1.67 30.02 1.01
N ILE A 495 -1.76 28.70 0.79
CA ILE A 495 -1.29 28.04 -0.43
C ILE A 495 -2.11 28.51 -1.64
N LEU A 496 -3.44 28.53 -1.51
CA LEU A 496 -4.35 28.93 -2.57
C LEU A 496 -4.46 30.44 -2.75
N ARG A 497 -3.92 31.22 -1.81
CA ARG A 497 -4.02 32.69 -1.76
C ARG A 497 -5.48 33.15 -1.84
N THR A 498 -6.32 32.56 -1.02
CA THR A 498 -7.76 32.82 -0.97
C THR A 498 -8.21 33.00 0.48
N ASP A 499 -9.43 33.51 0.66
CA ASP A 499 -10.08 33.66 1.95
C ASP A 499 -11.30 32.73 2.07
N ASN A 500 -11.71 32.47 3.32
CA ASN A 500 -12.93 31.76 3.62
C ASN A 500 -13.61 32.39 4.86
N PRO A 501 -14.95 32.62 4.84
CA PRO A 501 -15.67 33.18 5.97
C PRO A 501 -15.48 32.39 7.27
N ARG A 502 -15.28 31.07 7.19
CA ARG A 502 -15.05 30.19 8.34
C ARG A 502 -13.63 30.23 8.90
N ALA A 503 -12.69 30.94 8.27
CA ALA A 503 -11.31 31.01 8.76
C ALA A 503 -11.18 31.54 10.20
N GLY A 504 -12.10 32.46 10.59
CA GLY A 504 -12.22 32.92 11.96
C GLY A 504 -12.59 31.81 12.94
N ARG A 505 -13.54 30.94 12.55
CA ARG A 505 -13.98 29.80 13.35
C ARG A 505 -12.89 28.74 13.51
N TRP A 506 -12.13 28.42 12.46
CA TRP A 506 -11.00 27.47 12.56
C TRP A 506 -9.92 27.99 13.53
N ARG A 507 -9.62 29.29 13.51
CA ARG A 507 -8.69 29.92 14.49
C ARG A 507 -9.25 29.87 15.90
N GLU A 508 -10.55 30.08 16.06
CA GLU A 508 -11.24 29.97 17.35
C GLU A 508 -11.15 28.55 17.89
N ILE A 509 -11.47 27.53 17.07
CA ILE A 509 -11.33 26.11 17.46
C ILE A 509 -9.90 25.85 17.92
N LEU A 510 -8.88 26.17 17.14
CA LEU A 510 -7.47 25.94 17.52
C LEU A 510 -7.08 26.62 18.86
N ARG A 511 -7.67 27.77 19.17
CA ARG A 511 -7.37 28.49 20.41
C ARG A 511 -8.14 27.95 21.61
N ARG A 512 -9.40 27.53 21.41
CA ARG A 512 -10.34 27.19 22.48
C ARG A 512 -10.58 25.70 22.68
N LEU A 513 -10.22 24.85 21.71
CA LEU A 513 -10.40 23.42 21.85
C LEU A 513 -9.66 22.92 23.10
N VAL A 514 -10.31 22.09 23.90
CA VAL A 514 -9.72 21.49 25.10
C VAL A 514 -8.38 20.82 24.79
N ASP A 515 -7.43 20.90 25.72
CA ASP A 515 -6.14 20.22 25.57
C ASP A 515 -6.33 18.69 25.61
N TYR A 516 -5.34 17.94 25.14
CA TYR A 516 -5.36 16.49 25.27
C TYR A 516 -5.52 16.07 26.74
N PRO A 517 -6.51 15.21 27.07
CA PRO A 517 -6.65 14.66 28.42
C PRO A 517 -5.38 13.92 28.84
N ARG A 518 -4.89 14.19 30.07
CA ARG A 518 -3.62 13.64 30.57
C ARG A 518 -3.82 12.96 31.92
N GLY A 519 -3.05 11.89 32.14
CA GLY A 519 -2.93 11.18 33.40
C GLY A 519 -1.48 10.93 33.79
N ALA A 520 -1.26 10.06 34.78
CA ALA A 520 0.08 9.66 35.20
C ALA A 520 0.87 8.99 34.08
N ASP A 521 0.16 8.24 33.21
CA ASP A 521 0.72 7.41 32.16
C ASP A 521 0.77 8.11 30.78
N GLY A 522 0.59 9.43 30.79
CA GLY A 522 0.67 10.25 29.59
C GLY A 522 -0.69 10.74 29.07
N VAL A 523 -0.87 10.75 27.74
CA VAL A 523 -2.13 11.14 27.10
C VAL A 523 -3.14 9.99 27.22
N LEU A 524 -4.36 10.35 27.66
CA LEU A 524 -5.46 9.39 27.83
C LEU A 524 -6.19 9.15 26.51
N ILE A 525 -7.04 8.14 26.47
CA ILE A 525 -7.98 7.85 25.37
C ILE A 525 -8.96 9.02 25.18
N GLY A 526 -9.45 9.58 26.29
CA GLY A 526 -10.31 10.75 26.37
C GLY A 526 -10.47 11.20 27.81
N ALA A 527 -11.37 12.16 28.08
CA ALA A 527 -11.56 12.70 29.42
C ALA A 527 -11.92 11.60 30.43
N GLY A 528 -11.04 11.37 31.40
CA GLY A 528 -11.19 10.37 32.46
C GLY A 528 -11.07 8.90 32.01
N VAL A 529 -10.70 8.63 30.77
CA VAL A 529 -10.56 7.27 30.22
C VAL A 529 -9.09 6.99 29.91
N PRO A 530 -8.37 6.24 30.76
CA PRO A 530 -7.00 5.83 30.51
C PRO A 530 -6.93 4.66 29.52
N LEU A 531 -5.74 4.42 28.96
CA LEU A 531 -5.40 3.14 28.35
C LEU A 531 -5.03 2.18 29.50
N ALA A 532 -5.98 1.37 29.94
CA ALA A 532 -5.80 0.50 31.11
C ALA A 532 -5.23 -0.87 30.77
N ASP A 533 -5.45 -1.34 29.55
CA ASP A 533 -5.06 -2.67 29.07
C ASP A 533 -4.28 -2.55 27.77
N SER A 534 -3.58 -3.62 27.38
CA SER A 534 -2.94 -3.71 26.08
C SER A 534 -3.93 -3.41 24.94
N HIS A 535 -3.48 -2.65 23.96
CA HIS A 535 -4.32 -2.32 22.81
C HIS A 535 -3.51 -2.23 21.52
N ARG A 536 -4.02 -2.88 20.48
CA ARG A 536 -3.36 -2.91 19.16
C ARG A 536 -3.33 -1.56 18.46
N HIS A 537 -4.38 -0.75 18.61
CA HIS A 537 -4.51 0.54 17.93
C HIS A 537 -3.79 1.66 18.72
N PHE A 538 -3.21 2.60 18.00
CA PHE A 538 -2.50 3.77 18.54
C PHE A 538 -3.30 5.08 18.40
N SER A 539 -4.63 4.99 18.39
CA SER A 539 -5.55 6.12 18.16
C SER A 539 -5.30 7.33 19.05
N HIS A 540 -4.95 7.12 20.31
CA HIS A 540 -4.63 8.18 21.28
C HIS A 540 -3.24 8.81 21.09
N MET A 541 -2.48 8.42 20.05
CA MET A 541 -1.15 8.94 19.73
C MET A 541 -1.03 9.51 18.31
N LEU A 542 -2.16 9.76 17.59
CA LEU A 542 -2.09 10.33 16.24
C LEU A 542 -1.37 11.69 16.23
N TRP A 543 -1.45 12.46 17.31
CA TRP A 543 -0.73 13.74 17.49
C TRP A 543 0.80 13.59 17.40
N LEU A 544 1.34 12.41 17.74
CA LEU A 544 2.75 12.07 17.58
C LEU A 544 3.02 11.58 16.15
N TYR A 545 2.27 10.59 15.70
CA TYR A 545 2.42 9.96 14.39
C TYR A 545 1.05 9.47 13.88
N PRO A 546 0.62 9.86 12.68
CA PRO A 546 1.37 10.56 11.63
C PRO A 546 1.22 12.08 11.60
N LEU A 547 0.45 12.72 12.49
CA LEU A 547 0.07 14.12 12.38
C LEU A 547 1.18 15.10 12.81
N HIS A 548 2.14 14.66 13.64
CA HIS A 548 3.29 15.46 14.10
C HIS A 548 2.92 16.82 14.73
N GLU A 549 1.83 16.88 15.49
CA GLU A 549 1.44 18.07 16.23
C GLU A 549 2.40 18.37 17.39
N LEU A 550 2.78 17.32 18.11
CA LEU A 550 3.89 17.34 19.06
C LEU A 550 5.12 16.71 18.41
N THR A 551 6.31 17.30 18.65
CA THR A 551 7.52 16.86 17.95
C THR A 551 8.72 16.74 18.90
N TRP A 552 9.57 15.76 18.65
CA TRP A 552 10.80 15.56 19.43
C TRP A 552 11.79 16.75 19.34
N ASP A 553 11.68 17.56 18.29
CA ASP A 553 12.46 18.77 18.12
C ASP A 553 12.17 19.83 19.19
N ARG A 554 10.96 19.83 19.76
CA ARG A 554 10.56 20.72 20.85
C ARG A 554 10.80 20.05 22.20
N PRO A 555 11.75 20.56 23.04
CA PRO A 555 12.03 19.94 24.33
C PRO A 555 10.81 19.80 25.26
N ALA A 556 9.85 20.73 25.18
CA ALA A 556 8.63 20.71 26.00
C ALA A 556 7.70 19.54 25.66
N ASP A 557 7.79 18.96 24.45
CA ASP A 557 6.94 17.85 24.04
C ASP A 557 7.50 16.47 24.45
N ARG A 558 8.81 16.39 24.74
CA ARG A 558 9.53 15.12 24.86
C ARG A 558 9.03 14.24 26.00
N ASP A 559 8.69 14.83 27.14
CA ASP A 559 8.28 14.05 28.31
C ASP A 559 6.91 13.40 28.06
N ILE A 560 5.94 14.13 27.51
CA ILE A 560 4.63 13.56 27.22
C ILE A 560 4.70 12.52 26.09
N MET A 561 5.54 12.74 25.08
CA MET A 561 5.77 11.76 24.02
C MET A 561 6.36 10.47 24.60
N ARG A 562 7.39 10.58 25.45
CA ARG A 562 8.04 9.42 26.08
C ARG A 562 7.06 8.67 26.97
N THR A 563 6.41 9.36 27.91
CA THR A 563 5.51 8.74 28.88
C THR A 563 4.39 7.98 28.21
N THR A 564 3.72 8.60 27.22
CA THR A 564 2.60 7.94 26.50
C THR A 564 3.09 6.74 25.69
N PHE A 565 4.22 6.89 24.98
CA PHE A 565 4.77 5.82 24.18
C PHE A 565 5.25 4.64 25.02
N ASP A 566 5.98 4.89 26.11
CA ASP A 566 6.49 3.83 26.97
C ASP A 566 5.33 3.08 27.67
N HIS A 567 4.27 3.80 28.04
CA HIS A 567 3.06 3.17 28.59
C HIS A 567 2.38 2.24 27.58
N TRP A 568 2.14 2.71 26.33
CA TRP A 568 1.53 1.88 25.30
C TRP A 568 2.37 0.66 24.93
N THR A 569 3.71 0.79 24.91
CA THR A 569 4.62 -0.27 24.45
C THR A 569 5.01 -1.28 25.53
N GLN A 570 4.68 -1.05 26.79
CA GLN A 570 5.04 -1.95 27.90
C GLN A 570 4.23 -3.25 27.90
N ASP A 571 2.96 -3.22 27.47
CA ASP A 571 2.12 -4.40 27.35
C ASP A 571 1.73 -4.59 25.85
N ARG A 572 2.17 -5.69 25.25
CA ARG A 572 1.99 -6.02 23.84
C ARG A 572 1.08 -7.24 23.63
N SER A 573 0.44 -7.73 24.69
CA SER A 573 -0.34 -8.98 24.67
C SER A 573 -1.50 -8.96 23.67
N LEU A 574 -2.03 -7.76 23.31
CA LEU A 574 -3.08 -7.60 22.32
C LEU A 574 -2.60 -6.86 21.05
N TRP A 575 -1.29 -6.85 20.80
CA TRP A 575 -0.76 -6.16 19.60
C TRP A 575 -0.98 -6.96 18.33
N ALA A 576 -1.22 -6.23 17.22
CA ALA A 576 -1.27 -6.71 15.86
C ALA A 576 -0.05 -6.22 15.06
N GLY A 577 0.11 -6.66 13.83
CA GLY A 577 1.28 -6.33 13.01
C GLY A 577 1.51 -4.83 12.85
N TYR A 578 0.46 -4.05 12.60
CA TYR A 578 0.56 -2.59 12.46
C TYR A 578 0.96 -1.87 13.76
N SER A 579 0.74 -2.48 14.94
CA SER A 579 1.22 -1.93 16.22
C SER A 579 2.74 -1.85 16.25
N TYR A 580 3.42 -2.91 15.83
CA TYR A 580 4.88 -2.97 15.74
C TYR A 580 5.43 -1.98 14.72
N ALA A 581 4.79 -1.86 13.56
CA ALA A 581 5.17 -0.89 12.53
C ALA A 581 5.03 0.56 13.02
N ALA A 582 3.88 0.90 13.62
CA ALA A 582 3.66 2.22 14.19
C ALA A 582 4.63 2.54 15.33
N ALA A 583 4.88 1.58 16.23
CA ALA A 583 5.84 1.74 17.32
C ALA A 583 7.26 1.99 16.79
N SER A 584 7.68 1.28 15.75
CA SER A 584 8.96 1.52 15.07
C SER A 584 9.07 2.94 14.50
N SER A 585 8.02 3.41 13.78
CA SER A 585 7.98 4.77 13.24
C SER A 585 8.00 5.83 14.35
N MET A 586 7.23 5.63 15.44
CA MET A 586 7.22 6.55 16.60
C MET A 586 8.57 6.56 17.32
N ALA A 587 9.18 5.40 17.57
CA ALA A 587 10.52 5.29 18.16
C ALA A 587 11.55 6.04 17.29
N SER A 588 11.47 5.90 15.96
CA SER A 588 12.31 6.62 15.01
C SER A 588 12.13 8.14 15.12
N ARG A 589 10.90 8.64 15.32
CA ARG A 589 10.63 10.08 15.54
C ARG A 589 11.19 10.61 16.85
N MET A 590 11.34 9.75 17.85
CA MET A 590 11.89 10.10 19.16
C MET A 590 13.40 9.84 19.29
N GLY A 591 14.09 9.48 18.19
CA GLY A 591 15.53 9.19 18.21
C GLY A 591 15.89 7.93 19.00
N ARG A 592 15.03 6.90 18.98
CA ARG A 592 15.20 5.60 19.63
C ARG A 592 15.46 4.50 18.57
N PRO A 593 16.63 4.51 17.89
CA PRO A 593 16.88 3.66 16.74
C PRO A 593 16.94 2.17 17.06
N GLU A 594 17.38 1.80 18.27
CA GLU A 594 17.47 0.39 18.65
C GLU A 594 16.07 -0.18 18.85
N ASP A 595 15.19 0.56 19.55
CA ASP A 595 13.79 0.13 19.74
C ASP A 595 13.06 0.04 18.40
N ALA A 596 13.30 1.01 17.50
CA ALA A 596 12.72 1.00 16.16
C ALA A 596 13.08 -0.28 15.40
N LEU A 597 14.36 -0.67 15.41
CA LEU A 597 14.82 -1.88 14.77
C LEU A 597 14.29 -3.14 15.46
N ASP A 598 14.20 -3.15 16.79
CA ASP A 598 13.68 -4.30 17.56
C ASP A 598 12.20 -4.56 17.25
N PHE A 599 11.37 -3.53 17.12
CA PHE A 599 9.98 -3.70 16.69
C PHE A 599 9.89 -4.30 15.28
N LEU A 600 10.71 -3.84 14.32
CA LEU A 600 10.74 -4.37 12.97
C LEU A 600 11.18 -5.83 12.94
N THR A 601 12.27 -6.17 13.63
CA THR A 601 12.79 -7.54 13.66
C THR A 601 11.87 -8.51 14.39
N THR A 602 11.16 -8.04 15.43
CA THR A 602 10.15 -8.83 16.10
C THR A 602 9.02 -9.20 15.15
N PHE A 603 8.44 -8.22 14.47
CA PHE A 603 7.33 -8.48 13.55
C PHE A 603 7.72 -9.35 12.35
N THR A 604 8.86 -9.07 11.71
CA THR A 604 9.32 -9.82 10.53
C THR A 604 9.98 -11.16 10.88
N GLY A 605 10.32 -11.37 12.15
CA GLY A 605 10.91 -12.61 12.65
C GLY A 605 9.91 -13.71 12.99
N ASN A 606 8.62 -13.43 12.90
CA ASN A 606 7.53 -14.36 13.22
C ASN A 606 7.55 -14.86 14.67
N LEU A 607 7.76 -13.95 15.62
CA LEU A 607 7.86 -14.24 17.05
C LEU A 607 6.50 -14.15 17.77
N PHE A 608 5.43 -14.51 17.10
CA PHE A 608 4.06 -14.40 17.62
C PHE A 608 3.51 -15.75 18.13
N ASP A 609 4.28 -16.50 18.90
CA ASP A 609 3.82 -17.79 19.44
C ASP A 609 2.59 -17.65 20.37
N GLU A 610 2.24 -16.43 20.81
CA GLU A 610 1.10 -16.13 21.69
C GLU A 610 0.41 -14.82 21.31
N SER A 611 0.33 -14.47 20.01
CA SER A 611 -0.24 -13.20 19.60
C SER A 611 -1.77 -13.18 19.69
N TYR A 612 -2.30 -11.97 19.92
CA TYR A 612 -3.74 -11.70 19.80
C TYR A 612 -4.26 -12.08 18.40
N MET A 613 -5.34 -12.86 18.33
CA MET A 613 -5.99 -13.30 17.10
C MET A 613 -5.05 -14.07 16.13
N ASP A 614 -4.10 -14.85 16.63
CA ASP A 614 -3.15 -15.60 15.80
C ASP A 614 -2.55 -14.76 14.65
N CYS A 615 -2.12 -13.53 15.00
CA CYS A 615 -1.54 -12.60 14.05
C CYS A 615 -0.08 -12.96 13.75
N TYR A 616 0.29 -13.10 12.47
CA TYR A 616 1.68 -13.37 12.10
C TYR A 616 2.03 -12.93 10.66
N MET A 617 3.35 -12.77 10.43
CA MET A 617 3.91 -12.57 9.09
C MET A 617 3.99 -13.93 8.38
N THR A 618 3.35 -14.04 7.22
CA THR A 618 3.35 -15.29 6.45
C THR A 618 4.63 -15.47 5.63
N ALA A 619 4.87 -16.69 5.16
CA ALA A 619 6.06 -17.02 4.38
C ALA A 619 6.21 -16.16 3.11
N ASN A 620 5.10 -15.83 2.45
CA ASN A 620 5.06 -14.97 1.27
C ASN A 620 5.02 -13.46 1.59
N THR A 621 5.28 -13.07 2.85
CA THR A 621 5.22 -11.69 3.35
C THR A 621 3.83 -11.03 3.37
N MET A 622 2.74 -11.78 3.20
CA MET A 622 1.41 -11.33 3.58
C MET A 622 1.31 -11.31 5.11
N TYR A 623 0.21 -10.82 5.63
CA TYR A 623 -0.10 -10.82 7.04
C TYR A 623 -1.38 -11.63 7.26
N ALA A 624 -1.33 -12.53 8.22
CA ALA A 624 -2.49 -13.26 8.67
C ALA A 624 -2.99 -12.69 10.00
N GLU A 625 -4.28 -12.52 10.11
CA GLU A 625 -4.99 -12.25 11.35
C GLU A 625 -6.09 -13.31 11.46
N ASP A 626 -5.81 -14.37 12.21
CA ASP A 626 -6.54 -15.64 12.17
C ASP A 626 -6.55 -16.21 10.72
N THR A 627 -7.69 -16.31 10.10
CA THR A 627 -7.85 -16.77 8.71
C THR A 627 -7.91 -15.61 7.70
N ASN A 628 -7.85 -14.37 8.14
CA ASN A 628 -7.95 -13.20 7.28
C ASN A 628 -6.59 -12.77 6.74
N LEU A 629 -6.58 -12.44 5.45
CA LEU A 629 -5.44 -11.85 4.77
C LEU A 629 -5.39 -10.34 5.03
N GLY A 630 -4.20 -9.80 5.33
CA GLY A 630 -3.91 -8.37 5.40
C GLY A 630 -2.65 -7.99 4.64
N ILE A 631 -2.61 -6.78 4.10
CA ILE A 631 -1.42 -6.21 3.44
C ILE A 631 -0.97 -4.89 4.09
N GLU A 632 -1.80 -4.25 4.90
CA GLU A 632 -1.51 -2.96 5.51
C GLU A 632 -0.34 -3.01 6.49
N SER A 633 -0.28 -4.04 7.35
CA SER A 633 0.80 -4.19 8.33
C SER A 633 2.18 -4.38 7.69
N PRO A 634 2.36 -5.27 6.68
CA PRO A 634 3.61 -5.36 5.93
C PRO A 634 4.00 -4.07 5.20
N LEU A 635 3.05 -3.38 4.56
CA LEU A 635 3.32 -2.13 3.84
C LEU A 635 3.74 -1.01 4.79
N THR A 636 3.06 -0.89 5.95
CA THR A 636 3.43 0.05 7.01
C THR A 636 4.81 -0.25 7.58
N THR A 637 5.17 -1.52 7.74
CA THR A 637 6.50 -1.95 8.18
C THR A 637 7.59 -1.49 7.21
N ALA A 638 7.34 -1.57 5.90
CA ALA A 638 8.27 -1.05 4.90
C ALA A 638 8.45 0.48 5.00
N GLN A 639 7.37 1.23 5.29
CA GLN A 639 7.48 2.66 5.61
C GLN A 639 8.33 2.90 6.87
N SER A 640 8.19 2.06 7.89
CA SER A 640 8.98 2.20 9.12
C SER A 640 10.48 1.98 8.88
N ILE A 641 10.86 1.11 7.95
CA ILE A 641 12.25 0.97 7.50
C ILE A 641 12.74 2.27 6.84
N LEU A 642 11.93 2.92 5.98
CA LEU A 642 12.25 4.23 5.42
C LEU A 642 12.44 5.30 6.50
N ASP A 643 11.58 5.31 7.53
CA ASP A 643 11.60 6.29 8.61
C ASP A 643 12.90 6.25 9.45
N MET A 644 13.58 5.10 9.49
CA MET A 644 14.91 5.02 10.09
C MET A 644 15.97 5.72 9.24
N GLY A 645 15.88 5.60 7.90
CA GLY A 645 16.84 6.19 6.96
C GLY A 645 16.58 7.66 6.62
N MET A 646 15.31 8.02 6.43
CA MET A 646 14.91 9.38 6.04
C MET A 646 13.56 9.76 6.65
N GLN A 647 13.47 10.99 7.14
CA GLN A 647 12.22 11.56 7.63
C GLN A 647 11.99 12.94 7.03
N SER A 648 10.72 13.26 6.77
CA SER A 648 10.33 14.52 6.14
C SER A 648 9.03 15.02 6.76
N HIS A 649 9.12 15.77 7.84
CA HIS A 649 7.99 16.38 8.55
C HIS A 649 8.39 17.69 9.22
N GLY A 650 7.41 18.54 9.54
CA GLY A 650 7.66 19.84 10.17
C GLY A 650 8.53 20.78 9.33
N GLY A 651 8.53 20.61 8.00
CA GLY A 651 9.34 21.44 7.09
C GLY A 651 10.82 21.06 7.04
N VAL A 652 11.25 19.99 7.67
CA VAL A 652 12.66 19.56 7.74
C VAL A 652 12.84 18.18 7.11
N VAL A 653 13.78 18.05 6.20
CA VAL A 653 14.27 16.77 5.67
C VAL A 653 15.42 16.30 6.58
N ARG A 654 15.31 15.09 7.13
CA ARG A 654 16.29 14.49 8.03
C ARG A 654 16.86 13.24 7.40
N VAL A 655 18.18 13.18 7.28
CA VAL A 655 18.92 12.06 6.70
C VAL A 655 19.58 11.27 7.82
N PHE A 656 19.34 9.97 7.84
CA PHE A 656 19.79 9.01 8.85
C PHE A 656 19.42 9.41 10.30
N PRO A 657 18.17 9.86 10.54
CA PRO A 657 17.79 10.41 11.85
C PRO A 657 17.75 9.35 12.95
N SER A 658 17.51 8.09 12.60
CA SER A 658 17.27 7.00 13.56
C SER A 658 17.83 5.67 13.08
N VAL A 659 19.04 5.67 12.53
CA VAL A 659 19.71 4.44 12.09
C VAL A 659 20.39 3.76 13.27
N SER A 660 20.01 2.49 13.54
CA SER A 660 20.58 1.65 14.59
C SER A 660 22.11 1.49 14.45
N ARG A 661 22.81 1.32 15.56
CA ARG A 661 24.26 0.99 15.59
C ARG A 661 24.55 -0.35 14.93
N ARG A 662 23.57 -1.25 14.89
CA ARG A 662 23.63 -2.53 14.15
C ARG A 662 23.67 -2.34 12.64
N TRP A 663 23.35 -1.13 12.12
CA TRP A 663 23.38 -0.76 10.71
C TRP A 663 24.49 0.27 10.44
N PRO A 664 25.77 -0.15 10.37
CA PRO A 664 26.86 0.76 10.10
C PRO A 664 26.76 1.42 8.74
N ASP A 665 26.20 0.71 7.78
CA ASP A 665 26.05 1.14 6.38
C ASP A 665 24.60 1.21 5.98
N VAL A 666 24.21 2.28 5.29
CA VAL A 666 22.90 2.47 4.66
C VAL A 666 23.09 3.31 3.42
N SER A 667 22.50 2.93 2.30
CA SER A 667 22.56 3.71 1.07
C SER A 667 21.18 3.78 0.42
N PHE A 668 20.79 4.97 -0.04
CA PHE A 668 19.56 5.15 -0.78
C PHE A 668 19.66 6.20 -1.87
N GLN A 669 18.79 6.11 -2.87
CA GLN A 669 18.68 7.05 -3.98
C GLN A 669 17.23 7.42 -4.24
N ALA A 670 17.01 8.67 -4.57
CA ALA A 670 15.75 9.24 -5.02
C ALA A 670 14.55 8.94 -4.10
N LEU A 671 14.79 8.80 -2.78
CA LEU A 671 13.68 8.80 -1.82
C LEU A 671 13.03 10.19 -1.81
N ARG A 672 11.71 10.22 -1.78
CA ARG A 672 10.95 11.46 -1.92
C ARG A 672 10.65 12.06 -0.56
N ALA A 673 10.92 13.35 -0.40
CA ALA A 673 10.65 14.13 0.79
C ALA A 673 9.63 15.23 0.53
N GLN A 674 8.98 15.73 1.58
CA GLN A 674 8.07 16.88 1.51
C GLN A 674 8.79 18.12 0.96
N GLY A 675 8.10 18.90 0.13
CA GLY A 675 8.67 20.00 -0.66
C GLY A 675 9.07 19.56 -2.08
N ALA A 676 8.67 18.35 -2.48
CA ALA A 676 9.05 17.72 -3.76
C ALA A 676 10.58 17.62 -3.92
N PHE A 677 11.24 17.17 -2.87
CA PHE A 677 12.68 16.88 -2.91
C PHE A 677 12.94 15.40 -3.18
N LEU A 678 13.90 15.10 -4.04
CA LEU A 678 14.47 13.76 -4.21
C LEU A 678 15.82 13.72 -3.49
N VAL A 679 15.97 12.75 -2.59
CA VAL A 679 17.10 12.67 -1.67
C VAL A 679 17.89 11.40 -1.92
N ASP A 680 19.19 11.56 -2.09
CA ASP A 680 20.15 10.47 -2.11
C ASP A 680 21.10 10.65 -0.94
N ALA A 681 21.53 9.54 -0.33
CA ALA A 681 22.53 9.61 0.71
C ALA A 681 23.27 8.27 0.88
N ASP A 682 24.48 8.37 1.40
CA ASP A 682 25.29 7.23 1.75
C ASP A 682 25.87 7.38 3.17
N ARG A 683 25.73 6.31 3.94
CA ARG A 683 26.30 6.14 5.27
C ARG A 683 27.22 4.92 5.23
N ALA A 684 28.44 5.06 5.69
CA ALA A 684 29.41 4.00 5.80
C ALA A 684 30.17 4.09 7.12
N ASP A 685 30.47 2.96 7.74
CA ASP A 685 31.17 2.88 9.02
C ASP A 685 30.52 3.77 10.12
N GLY A 686 29.20 3.82 10.14
CA GLY A 686 28.44 4.63 11.08
C GLY A 686 28.47 6.13 10.83
N ARG A 687 28.96 6.62 9.69
CA ARG A 687 29.11 8.04 9.36
C ARG A 687 28.43 8.40 8.04
N THR A 688 27.66 9.49 8.02
CA THR A 688 27.14 10.04 6.78
C THR A 688 28.28 10.55 5.90
N ARG A 689 28.40 9.99 4.71
CA ARG A 689 29.47 10.29 3.74
C ARG A 689 29.09 11.47 2.86
N TRP A 690 27.85 11.53 2.42
CA TRP A 690 27.31 12.60 1.60
C TRP A 690 25.79 12.55 1.58
N VAL A 691 25.20 13.69 1.25
CA VAL A 691 23.76 13.85 0.97
C VAL A 691 23.61 14.65 -0.31
N ARG A 692 22.80 14.19 -1.24
CA ARG A 692 22.39 14.93 -2.44
C ARG A 692 20.89 15.14 -2.43
N VAL A 693 20.45 16.37 -2.68
CA VAL A 693 19.03 16.73 -2.74
C VAL A 693 18.75 17.46 -4.03
N HIS A 694 17.82 16.95 -4.82
CA HIS A 694 17.29 17.57 -6.02
C HIS A 694 15.90 18.15 -5.72
N SER A 695 15.66 19.40 -6.13
CA SER A 695 14.40 20.13 -5.90
C SER A 695 13.56 20.17 -7.17
N GLU A 696 12.42 19.46 -7.20
CA GLU A 696 11.49 19.49 -8.34
C GLU A 696 10.57 20.72 -8.33
N ALA A 697 10.31 21.32 -7.17
CA ALA A 697 9.33 22.40 -7.03
C ALA A 697 9.94 23.80 -6.84
N GLY A 698 11.21 23.91 -6.45
CA GLY A 698 11.85 25.19 -6.16
C GLY A 698 11.43 25.79 -4.82
N ALA A 699 11.57 25.00 -3.73
CA ALA A 699 11.31 25.45 -2.37
C ALA A 699 12.63 25.52 -1.56
N PRO A 700 12.75 26.39 -0.56
CA PRO A 700 13.89 26.38 0.35
C PRO A 700 13.97 25.02 1.05
N LEU A 701 15.16 24.40 1.02
CA LEU A 701 15.43 23.13 1.69
C LEU A 701 15.95 23.38 3.10
N VAL A 702 15.24 22.91 4.11
CA VAL A 702 15.79 22.76 5.47
C VAL A 702 16.23 21.32 5.65
N LEU A 703 17.55 21.10 5.77
CA LEU A 703 18.16 19.78 5.80
C LEU A 703 18.91 19.56 7.12
N GLN A 704 18.56 18.47 7.81
CA GLN A 704 19.37 17.89 8.87
C GLN A 704 20.22 16.77 8.26
N HIS A 705 21.50 17.07 7.99
CA HIS A 705 22.34 16.26 7.10
C HIS A 705 23.06 15.09 7.77
N GLY A 706 23.10 15.02 9.11
CA GLY A 706 23.76 13.94 9.84
C GLY A 706 25.30 13.80 9.66
N ILE A 707 25.96 14.76 8.98
CA ILE A 707 27.41 14.76 8.78
C ILE A 707 28.09 15.38 10.00
N ALA A 708 29.07 14.68 10.55
CA ALA A 708 29.88 15.19 11.66
C ALA A 708 30.92 16.21 11.19
N GLY A 709 31.11 17.31 11.94
CA GLY A 709 32.11 18.33 11.68
C GLY A 709 31.72 19.31 10.58
N ALA A 710 32.71 19.97 10.02
CA ALA A 710 32.51 21.00 8.99
C ALA A 710 32.11 20.40 7.65
N ILE A 711 31.28 21.11 6.92
CA ILE A 711 30.71 20.66 5.63
C ILE A 711 31.10 21.60 4.49
N ASP A 712 31.06 21.08 3.28
CA ASP A 712 30.96 21.83 2.03
C ASP A 712 29.56 21.61 1.43
N VAL A 713 28.95 22.69 0.91
CA VAL A 713 27.70 22.63 0.17
C VAL A 713 27.95 23.14 -1.23
N ARG A 714 27.63 22.28 -2.23
CA ARG A 714 27.89 22.55 -3.64
C ARG A 714 26.64 22.28 -4.48
N ASP A 715 26.55 22.90 -5.65
CA ASP A 715 25.53 22.55 -6.65
C ASP A 715 25.90 21.24 -7.39
N GLY A 716 25.00 20.79 -8.27
CA GLY A 716 25.22 19.60 -9.09
C GLY A 716 26.45 19.68 -10.04
N HIS A 717 27.02 20.88 -10.24
CA HIS A 717 28.21 21.14 -11.05
C HIS A 717 29.48 21.35 -10.21
N GLY A 718 29.41 21.21 -8.89
CA GLY A 718 30.53 21.34 -7.96
C GLY A 718 30.82 22.78 -7.50
N ARG A 719 30.03 23.79 -7.92
CA ARG A 719 30.19 25.17 -7.46
C ARG A 719 29.62 25.33 -6.05
N ARG A 720 30.25 26.17 -5.22
CA ARG A 720 29.78 26.44 -3.85
C ARG A 720 28.40 27.05 -3.84
N LEU A 721 27.48 26.50 -3.02
CA LEU A 721 26.20 27.08 -2.70
C LEU A 721 26.25 27.81 -1.35
N ARG A 722 25.51 28.90 -1.27
CA ARG A 722 25.25 29.59 0.01
C ARG A 722 24.23 28.78 0.82
N TYR A 723 24.46 28.72 2.12
CA TYR A 723 23.52 28.12 3.07
C TYR A 723 23.56 28.92 4.38
N ARG A 724 22.55 28.72 5.20
CA ARG A 724 22.42 29.29 6.55
C ARG A 724 22.28 28.16 7.54
N GLU A 725 23.07 28.14 8.61
CA GLU A 725 22.87 27.23 9.72
C GLU A 725 21.63 27.65 10.52
N THR A 726 20.74 26.69 10.80
CA THR A 726 19.49 26.90 11.53
C THR A 726 19.41 26.11 12.84
N GLY A 727 20.42 25.30 13.12
CA GLY A 727 20.56 24.49 14.33
C GLY A 727 21.70 23.47 14.20
N PRO A 728 22.00 22.70 15.23
CA PRO A 728 23.04 21.69 15.19
C PRO A 728 22.81 20.68 14.07
N GLY A 729 23.76 20.61 13.11
CA GLY A 729 23.66 19.75 11.92
C GLY A 729 22.49 20.07 10.99
N ARG A 730 21.87 21.26 11.13
CA ARG A 730 20.71 21.69 10.33
C ARG A 730 21.06 22.96 9.56
N ILE A 731 20.81 22.90 8.25
CA ILE A 731 21.08 24.00 7.32
C ILE A 731 19.86 24.30 6.46
N GLU A 732 19.76 25.56 6.04
CA GLU A 732 18.79 26.00 5.04
C GLU A 732 19.54 26.38 3.76
N ILE A 733 19.10 25.82 2.62
CA ILE A 733 19.67 26.04 1.30
C ILE A 733 18.55 26.60 0.41
N PRO A 734 18.69 27.80 -0.18
CA PRO A 734 17.74 28.26 -1.18
C PRO A 734 17.94 27.48 -2.49
N LEU A 735 17.02 26.60 -2.80
CA LEU A 735 17.01 25.83 -4.05
C LEU A 735 15.87 26.31 -4.95
N GLY A 736 16.22 26.63 -6.19
CA GLY A 736 15.27 26.82 -7.27
C GLY A 736 14.74 25.48 -7.80
N ARG A 737 13.77 25.55 -8.70
CA ARG A 737 13.28 24.37 -9.42
C ARG A 737 14.41 23.75 -10.24
N ASP A 738 14.47 22.42 -10.25
CA ASP A 738 15.47 21.60 -10.94
C ASP A 738 16.92 21.83 -10.47
N GLU A 739 17.11 22.53 -9.35
CA GLU A 739 18.42 22.68 -8.73
C GLU A 739 18.77 21.52 -7.79
N THR A 740 20.06 21.27 -7.65
CA THR A 740 20.60 20.18 -6.83
C THR A 740 21.60 20.76 -5.82
N ALA A 741 21.51 20.33 -4.57
CA ALA A 741 22.52 20.54 -3.54
C ALA A 741 23.22 19.23 -3.19
N VAL A 742 24.54 19.29 -3.03
CA VAL A 742 25.38 18.22 -2.50
C VAL A 742 26.03 18.71 -1.22
N VAL A 743 25.84 17.97 -0.13
CA VAL A 743 26.43 18.24 1.18
C VAL A 743 27.38 17.11 1.54
N ALA A 744 28.62 17.43 1.84
CA ALA A 744 29.67 16.46 2.17
C ALA A 744 30.62 17.03 3.24
N PRO A 745 31.43 16.20 3.93
CA PRO A 745 32.49 16.69 4.81
C PRO A 745 33.42 17.65 4.06
N ARG A 746 33.86 18.71 4.75
CA ARG A 746 34.71 19.75 4.13
C ARG A 746 35.96 19.16 3.49
N GLY A 747 36.21 19.54 2.24
CA GLY A 747 37.37 19.07 1.47
C GLY A 747 37.27 17.65 0.94
N SER A 748 36.17 16.95 1.19
CA SER A 748 35.95 15.63 0.62
C SER A 748 35.35 15.71 -0.79
N HIS A 749 35.63 14.68 -1.61
CA HIS A 749 35.06 14.52 -2.96
C HIS A 749 34.47 13.10 -3.08
N PRO A 750 33.34 12.82 -2.40
CA PRO A 750 32.76 11.48 -2.41
C PRO A 750 32.22 11.13 -3.79
N GLU A 751 32.27 9.85 -4.13
CA GLU A 751 31.53 9.30 -5.26
C GLU A 751 30.03 9.29 -4.92
N LEU A 752 29.24 10.07 -5.68
CA LEU A 752 27.79 10.27 -5.41
C LEU A 752 26.96 9.14 -6.07
N ARG A 753 27.27 7.89 -5.74
CA ARG A 753 26.56 6.72 -6.25
C ARG A 753 26.00 5.90 -5.10
N PRO A 754 24.75 5.41 -5.23
CA PRO A 754 24.20 4.44 -4.31
C PRO A 754 24.97 3.12 -4.45
N ARG A 755 24.97 2.34 -3.39
CA ARG A 755 25.65 1.03 -3.37
C ARG A 755 24.77 -0.02 -2.69
N ASP A 756 25.01 -1.28 -3.02
CA ASP A 756 24.56 -2.39 -2.21
C ASP A 756 25.46 -2.47 -0.99
N VAL A 757 24.92 -2.21 0.20
CA VAL A 757 25.71 -2.21 1.42
C VAL A 757 26.02 -3.64 1.86
N PRO A 758 27.17 -3.90 2.53
CA PRO A 758 27.53 -5.24 3.01
C PRO A 758 26.46 -5.79 3.96
N ALA A 759 26.23 -7.10 3.89
CA ALA A 759 25.34 -7.80 4.79
C ALA A 759 25.89 -7.87 6.21
N VAL A 760 25.00 -7.75 7.20
CA VAL A 760 25.28 -8.08 8.60
C VAL A 760 24.36 -9.24 8.98
N GLY A 761 24.96 -10.39 9.34
CA GLY A 761 24.24 -11.62 9.61
C GLY A 761 23.80 -12.39 8.36
N ASP A 762 23.12 -13.52 8.57
CA ASP A 762 22.65 -14.40 7.51
C ASP A 762 21.30 -13.91 6.98
N ALA A 763 21.16 -13.80 5.67
CA ALA A 763 19.91 -13.46 5.00
C ALA A 763 19.12 -14.74 4.69
N LYS A 764 18.11 -15.06 5.48
CA LYS A 764 17.15 -16.10 5.10
C LYS A 764 16.22 -15.54 3.99
N PRO A 765 16.10 -16.20 2.83
CA PRO A 765 15.17 -15.77 1.78
C PRO A 765 13.72 -15.90 2.26
N TRP A 766 12.81 -15.14 1.63
CA TRP A 766 11.37 -15.24 1.81
C TRP A 766 10.80 -16.36 0.93
N GLY A 767 9.57 -16.78 1.23
CA GLY A 767 8.93 -17.95 0.63
C GLY A 767 9.12 -19.21 1.48
N LEU A 768 9.15 -20.37 0.82
CA LEU A 768 9.42 -21.68 1.43
C LEU A 768 10.72 -22.26 0.83
N PRO A 769 11.91 -21.71 1.15
CA PRO A 769 13.14 -22.09 0.49
C PRO A 769 13.57 -23.46 0.87
N ASP A 770 13.56 -24.07 1.95
CA ASP A 770 13.93 -25.44 2.36
C ASP A 770 13.48 -25.74 3.82
#